data_a593264b5e6b9671d6f9778e51a3bb32
#
_entry.id   a593264b5e6b9671d6f9778e51a3bb32
#
_cell.length_a   1.000
_cell.length_b   1.000
_cell.length_c   1.000
_cell.angle_alpha   90.00
_cell.angle_beta   90.00
_cell.angle_gamma   90.00
#
_symmetry.space_group_name_H-M   'P 1'
#
loop_
_entity.id
_entity.type
_entity.pdbx_description
1 polymer ?
#
loop_
_entity_poly.entity_id
_entity_poly.type
_entity_poly.pdbx_seq_one_letter_code
_entity_poly.pdbx_strand_id
1 'polypeptide(L)'
;MKFSFSQQEVIDLRNKNILVSAAAGSGKTTVLVERIIRLIINEKEDIDKFLIVTFTNAAANGMKQKIHKALIKELQSGENKAHLVKQLNLLNRSSISTIHAFCIDIVRKNFHVIGIDPNFRIGDTNEVEILLQEAIDDILEKYYEERPEGFIHLVEGFTGNRGDGELNEIIKDIYKFSLSFPEPLKWLHESVEMLSMHGDELENSEWMNAVRESLTLQLDGAGEMLTSAIGLCREDDGPSVYEEALAEDLNNLSNLEMLLRSDFRGLIRHAHGVAFPALKALRGEAKEATDPEKQEEAKSLREEYKKIISNIKKMIPNRELSEFVHDINYMYPPMHALYNIISELDALFKIRKMEKAIADFNDVEHYALYILRQEDIGERYKNKFKYIFIDEYQDSNSLQEELISTIKRENNMFMVGDVKQSIYRFRLSDPDIFNEKSSSYPAFNGLGNDRRIDLTQNFRSRKEILHGINYVFKSIMNKTLGEVDYNSEVFLNPGAEFRESCSDFGECFTELLIIDKDSVDPEEADDEIKSMKTAELEATIALQKVKELLQKEKNKPVRRDNATNEIIEEEPEKIQYSDIVILMRSVSGWAGIFEEIFNDNGVPFYYDGGAGYFETVEIQVMLNLLRIIDNIRQDIPLLSVMRSPIGGFDTEELVEIRNINHKGSFIDALYEYKNKCDDNLAEKLRKFIERIEGWKKRSRYIHLNDFIWEILIETNYYYFAGLLPSGKIRQANLRLLSDKAFEFEKTSMSXXXXXXXXXXXXXXXQFLEICGKTQRFIR
;
A
#
# COMPACT_ATOMS: atom_id res chain seq x y z
N MET A 1 10.98 -5.98 -33.89
CA MET A 1 9.65 -6.07 -33.26
C MET A 1 8.65 -5.33 -34.14
N LYS A 2 7.50 -5.95 -34.45
CA LYS A 2 6.42 -5.25 -35.16
C LYS A 2 5.50 -4.67 -34.09
N PHE A 3 5.27 -3.37 -34.16
CA PHE A 3 4.34 -2.67 -33.26
C PHE A 3 2.92 -2.76 -33.82
N SER A 4 1.92 -2.81 -32.97
CA SER A 4 0.51 -2.69 -33.38
C SER A 4 0.25 -1.28 -33.92
N PHE A 5 -0.87 -1.08 -34.59
CA PHE A 5 -1.25 0.23 -35.14
C PHE A 5 -1.27 1.31 -34.03
N SER A 6 -1.93 1.03 -32.91
CA SER A 6 -1.99 1.99 -31.79
C SER A 6 -0.61 2.25 -31.18
N GLN A 7 0.21 1.19 -31.02
CA GLN A 7 1.59 1.36 -30.52
C GLN A 7 2.41 2.25 -31.47
N GLN A 8 2.25 2.05 -32.79
CA GLN A 8 2.95 2.87 -33.78
C GLN A 8 2.48 4.33 -33.71
N GLU A 9 1.18 4.57 -33.55
CA GLU A 9 0.63 5.92 -33.36
C GLU A 9 1.24 6.60 -32.13
N VAL A 10 1.31 5.89 -30.98
CA VAL A 10 1.96 6.39 -29.75
C VAL A 10 3.41 6.78 -30.01
N ILE A 11 4.15 5.98 -30.77
CA ILE A 11 5.57 6.20 -31.04
C ILE A 11 5.76 7.42 -31.97
N ASP A 12 4.92 7.58 -32.99
CA ASP A 12 5.14 8.54 -34.08
C ASP A 12 4.44 9.90 -33.93
N LEU A 13 3.34 9.98 -33.17
CA LEU A 13 2.57 11.23 -33.04
C LEU A 13 3.42 12.34 -32.39
N ARG A 14 3.37 13.55 -32.94
CA ARG A 14 4.16 14.70 -32.46
C ARG A 14 3.27 15.92 -32.23
N ASN A 15 3.81 16.87 -31.48
CA ASN A 15 3.19 18.18 -31.22
C ASN A 15 1.81 18.07 -30.59
N LYS A 16 1.67 17.13 -29.62
CA LYS A 16 0.44 16.91 -28.85
C LYS A 16 0.81 16.55 -27.41
N ASN A 17 -0.05 16.88 -26.49
CA ASN A 17 -0.09 16.22 -25.17
C ASN A 17 -0.76 14.85 -25.38
N ILE A 18 -0.08 13.81 -25.05
CA ILE A 18 -0.56 12.45 -25.30
C ILE A 18 -0.83 11.77 -23.95
N LEU A 19 -2.05 11.26 -23.76
CA LEU A 19 -2.39 10.35 -22.70
C LEU A 19 -2.51 8.94 -23.32
N VAL A 20 -1.65 8.04 -22.90
CA VAL A 20 -1.69 6.64 -23.31
C VAL A 20 -2.38 5.84 -22.21
N SER A 21 -3.62 5.46 -22.46
CA SER A 21 -4.36 4.54 -21.60
C SER A 21 -3.96 3.13 -22.01
N ALA A 22 -3.11 2.50 -21.23
CA ALA A 22 -2.35 1.33 -21.65
C ALA A 22 -2.59 0.13 -20.75
N ALA A 23 -3.45 -0.78 -21.16
CA ALA A 23 -3.81 -1.99 -20.42
C ALA A 23 -2.56 -2.78 -19.96
N ALA A 24 -2.76 -3.60 -18.92
CA ALA A 24 -1.74 -4.51 -18.41
C ALA A 24 -1.12 -5.31 -19.56
N GLY A 25 0.20 -5.41 -19.61
CA GLY A 25 0.92 -6.19 -20.62
C GLY A 25 0.89 -5.61 -22.05
N SER A 26 0.39 -4.38 -22.25
CA SER A 26 0.30 -3.74 -23.59
C SER A 26 1.64 -3.19 -24.11
N GLY A 27 2.70 -3.29 -23.32
CA GLY A 27 4.02 -2.79 -23.71
C GLY A 27 4.25 -1.31 -23.40
N LYS A 28 3.59 -0.75 -22.37
CA LYS A 28 3.74 0.65 -21.90
C LYS A 28 5.18 1.16 -22.00
N THR A 29 6.07 0.53 -21.22
CA THR A 29 7.48 0.93 -21.13
C THR A 29 8.21 0.76 -22.49
N THR A 30 7.82 -0.23 -23.27
CA THR A 30 8.44 -0.50 -24.60
C THR A 30 8.14 0.64 -25.59
N VAL A 31 6.86 1.06 -25.68
CA VAL A 31 6.48 2.17 -26.58
C VAL A 31 7.06 3.49 -26.12
N LEU A 32 7.11 3.72 -24.79
CA LEU A 32 7.73 4.93 -24.21
C LEU A 32 9.22 5.00 -24.57
N VAL A 33 9.98 3.92 -24.35
CA VAL A 33 11.43 3.86 -24.67
C VAL A 33 11.64 4.02 -26.17
N GLU A 34 10.86 3.33 -26.99
CA GLU A 34 10.98 3.42 -28.46
C GLU A 34 10.72 4.84 -28.97
N ARG A 35 9.70 5.52 -28.42
CA ARG A 35 9.40 6.92 -28.73
C ARG A 35 10.60 7.83 -28.42
N ILE A 36 11.19 7.67 -27.22
CA ILE A 36 12.37 8.44 -26.77
C ILE A 36 13.54 8.18 -27.75
N ILE A 37 13.78 6.92 -28.11
CA ILE A 37 14.86 6.53 -29.01
C ILE A 37 14.67 7.18 -30.39
N ARG A 38 13.45 7.17 -30.95
CA ARG A 38 13.16 7.80 -32.24
C ARG A 38 13.34 9.32 -32.22
N LEU A 39 12.97 9.98 -31.12
CA LEU A 39 13.23 11.41 -30.95
C LEU A 39 14.73 11.71 -30.97
N ILE A 40 15.54 10.88 -30.30
CA ILE A 40 17.00 11.07 -30.24
C ILE A 40 17.64 10.76 -31.61
N ILE A 41 17.28 9.65 -32.24
CA ILE A 41 17.96 9.16 -33.46
C ILE A 41 17.46 9.90 -34.70
N ASN A 42 16.14 9.93 -34.92
CA ASN A 42 15.54 10.44 -36.17
C ASN A 42 15.44 11.97 -36.17
N GLU A 43 15.07 12.54 -35.02
CA GLU A 43 14.86 14.00 -34.89
C GLU A 43 16.08 14.72 -34.31
N LYS A 44 17.10 13.95 -33.90
CA LYS A 44 18.37 14.46 -33.36
C LYS A 44 18.21 15.32 -32.10
N GLU A 45 17.18 15.01 -31.32
CA GLU A 45 16.93 15.71 -30.05
C GLU A 45 17.96 15.28 -28.99
N ASP A 46 18.40 16.20 -28.19
CA ASP A 46 19.33 15.94 -27.07
C ASP A 46 18.57 15.43 -25.85
N ILE A 47 19.04 14.33 -25.25
CA ILE A 47 18.36 13.67 -24.12
C ILE A 47 18.30 14.56 -22.86
N ASP A 48 19.16 15.55 -22.73
CA ASP A 48 19.11 16.50 -21.59
C ASP A 48 17.95 17.50 -21.71
N LYS A 49 17.25 17.52 -22.86
CA LYS A 49 16.01 18.29 -23.06
C LYS A 49 14.76 17.51 -22.61
N PHE A 50 14.93 16.28 -22.12
CA PHE A 50 13.83 15.41 -21.70
C PHE A 50 13.77 15.35 -20.18
N LEU A 51 12.57 15.51 -19.63
CA LEU A 51 12.25 15.12 -18.26
C LEU A 51 11.48 13.79 -18.34
N ILE A 52 12.02 12.76 -17.73
CA ILE A 52 11.39 11.43 -17.71
C ILE A 52 11.19 11.04 -16.25
N VAL A 53 9.94 11.04 -15.82
CA VAL A 53 9.53 10.75 -14.44
C VAL A 53 9.01 9.30 -14.37
N THR A 54 9.50 8.55 -13.39
CA THR A 54 9.04 7.19 -13.10
C THR A 54 8.67 7.09 -11.62
N PHE A 55 7.86 6.08 -11.27
CA PHE A 55 7.40 5.88 -9.89
C PHE A 55 8.52 5.39 -8.96
N THR A 56 9.43 4.53 -9.45
CA THR A 56 10.50 3.95 -8.62
C THR A 56 11.89 4.21 -9.19
N ASN A 57 12.90 4.23 -8.32
CA ASN A 57 14.32 4.33 -8.72
C ASN A 57 14.75 3.14 -9.60
N ALA A 58 14.20 1.95 -9.34
CA ALA A 58 14.46 0.75 -10.14
C ALA A 58 13.95 0.95 -11.58
N ALA A 59 12.74 1.52 -11.74
CA ALA A 59 12.16 1.83 -13.07
C ALA A 59 13.01 2.88 -13.81
N ALA A 60 13.43 3.95 -13.12
CA ALA A 60 14.28 5.00 -13.70
C ALA A 60 15.61 4.40 -14.20
N ASN A 61 16.26 3.59 -13.36
CA ASN A 61 17.53 2.92 -13.71
C ASN A 61 17.33 1.93 -14.88
N GLY A 62 16.25 1.15 -14.84
CA GLY A 62 15.89 0.23 -15.93
C GLY A 62 15.67 0.97 -17.24
N MET A 63 15.01 2.13 -17.19
CA MET A 63 14.80 2.98 -18.38
C MET A 63 16.11 3.52 -18.94
N LYS A 64 17.00 4.03 -18.06
CA LYS A 64 18.36 4.49 -18.47
C LYS A 64 19.12 3.36 -19.18
N GLN A 65 19.09 2.14 -18.61
CA GLN A 65 19.76 0.98 -19.18
C GLN A 65 19.19 0.60 -20.57
N LYS A 66 17.87 0.64 -20.73
CA LYS A 66 17.21 0.34 -22.02
C LYS A 66 17.61 1.36 -23.08
N ILE A 67 17.58 2.65 -22.75
CA ILE A 67 18.00 3.74 -23.65
C ILE A 67 19.49 3.57 -24.00
N HIS A 68 20.35 3.31 -23.00
CA HIS A 68 21.79 3.09 -23.20
C HIS A 68 22.04 1.93 -24.18
N LYS A 69 21.41 0.78 -23.95
CA LYS A 69 21.54 -0.42 -24.82
C LYS A 69 21.10 -0.11 -26.27
N ALA A 70 20.00 0.63 -26.43
CA ALA A 70 19.48 0.99 -27.74
C ALA A 70 20.42 1.93 -28.48
N LEU A 71 20.99 2.95 -27.80
CA LEU A 71 21.97 3.88 -28.38
C LEU A 71 23.24 3.15 -28.80
N ILE A 72 23.74 2.19 -28.00
CA ILE A 72 24.92 1.37 -28.38
C ILE A 72 24.63 0.53 -29.60
N LYS A 73 23.46 -0.12 -29.66
CA LYS A 73 23.06 -0.94 -30.80
C LYS A 73 23.05 -0.10 -32.07
N GLU A 74 22.51 1.10 -32.02
CA GLU A 74 22.45 2.02 -33.16
C GLU A 74 23.84 2.53 -33.54
N LEU A 75 24.71 2.78 -32.57
CA LEU A 75 26.10 3.19 -32.80
C LEU A 75 26.88 2.13 -33.60
N GLN A 76 26.55 0.85 -33.40
CA GLN A 76 27.17 -0.26 -34.16
C GLN A 76 26.70 -0.32 -35.60
N SER A 77 25.52 0.22 -35.94
CA SER A 77 25.01 0.28 -37.31
C SER A 77 25.80 1.25 -38.22
N GLY A 78 26.52 2.19 -37.61
CA GLY A 78 27.46 3.05 -38.30
C GLY A 78 26.97 4.44 -38.72
N GLU A 79 25.70 4.75 -38.54
CA GLU A 79 25.14 6.06 -38.91
C GLU A 79 25.16 7.03 -37.68
N ASN A 80 25.32 8.31 -37.92
CA ASN A 80 25.21 9.38 -36.94
C ASN A 80 26.11 9.20 -35.69
N LYS A 81 27.28 8.59 -35.78
CA LYS A 81 28.17 8.23 -34.66
C LYS A 81 28.43 9.40 -33.70
N ALA A 82 28.77 10.58 -34.25
CA ALA A 82 29.09 11.75 -33.40
C ALA A 82 27.93 12.17 -32.52
N HIS A 83 26.70 12.18 -33.06
CA HIS A 83 25.48 12.50 -32.30
C HIS A 83 25.23 11.43 -31.21
N LEU A 84 25.31 10.15 -31.56
CA LEU A 84 25.03 9.05 -30.61
C LEU A 84 26.04 9.01 -29.44
N VAL A 85 27.34 9.27 -29.73
CA VAL A 85 28.38 9.40 -28.67
C VAL A 85 28.03 10.58 -27.73
N LYS A 86 27.62 11.73 -28.33
CA LYS A 86 27.16 12.89 -27.52
C LYS A 86 26.00 12.47 -26.60
N GLN A 87 25.00 11.73 -27.12
CA GLN A 87 23.83 11.31 -26.33
C GLN A 87 24.21 10.34 -25.19
N LEU A 88 25.15 9.42 -25.43
CA LEU A 88 25.66 8.50 -24.39
C LEU A 88 26.32 9.29 -23.24
N ASN A 89 27.06 10.36 -23.54
CA ASN A 89 27.66 11.23 -22.53
C ASN A 89 26.61 12.05 -21.78
N LEU A 90 25.58 12.55 -22.48
CA LEU A 90 24.49 13.34 -21.89
C LEU A 90 23.56 12.48 -21.02
N LEU A 91 23.46 11.17 -21.30
CA LEU A 91 22.57 10.26 -20.56
C LEU A 91 22.86 10.26 -19.05
N ASN A 92 24.12 10.40 -18.67
CA ASN A 92 24.51 10.47 -17.26
C ASN A 92 24.01 11.75 -16.56
N ARG A 93 23.74 12.81 -17.33
CA ARG A 93 23.25 14.10 -16.83
C ARG A 93 21.79 14.34 -17.14
N SER A 94 21.12 13.35 -17.74
CA SER A 94 19.71 13.45 -18.13
C SER A 94 18.79 13.43 -16.90
N SER A 95 17.65 14.08 -17.04
CA SER A 95 16.60 14.13 -16.00
C SER A 95 15.67 12.91 -16.13
N ILE A 96 16.23 11.71 -15.83
CA ILE A 96 15.49 10.42 -15.77
C ILE A 96 15.52 9.98 -14.30
N SER A 97 14.42 10.15 -13.58
CA SER A 97 14.40 9.98 -12.12
C SER A 97 12.98 9.80 -11.59
N THR A 98 12.85 9.55 -10.29
CA THR A 98 11.56 9.68 -9.60
C THR A 98 11.22 11.15 -9.44
N ILE A 99 9.94 11.46 -9.20
CA ILE A 99 9.49 12.84 -8.96
C ILE A 99 10.22 13.45 -7.75
N HIS A 100 10.38 12.70 -6.67
CA HIS A 100 11.10 13.16 -5.47
C HIS A 100 12.56 13.52 -5.78
N ALA A 101 13.27 12.69 -6.56
CA ALA A 101 14.66 12.98 -6.94
C ALA A 101 14.75 14.24 -7.82
N PHE A 102 13.76 14.48 -8.67
CA PHE A 102 13.63 15.70 -9.45
C PHE A 102 13.42 16.91 -8.55
N CYS A 103 12.52 16.81 -7.57
CA CYS A 103 12.26 17.89 -6.58
C CYS A 103 13.51 18.22 -5.76
N ILE A 104 14.23 17.20 -5.28
CA ILE A 104 15.49 17.37 -4.53
C ILE A 104 16.50 18.16 -5.39
N ASP A 105 16.61 17.85 -6.68
CA ASP A 105 17.50 18.56 -7.61
C ASP A 105 17.11 20.04 -7.76
N ILE A 106 15.80 20.33 -7.87
CA ILE A 106 15.27 21.72 -7.92
C ILE A 106 15.63 22.47 -6.64
N VAL A 107 15.33 21.88 -5.47
CA VAL A 107 15.56 22.50 -4.16
C VAL A 107 17.06 22.78 -3.95
N ARG A 108 17.92 21.80 -4.22
CA ARG A 108 19.38 21.96 -4.07
C ARG A 108 19.98 23.06 -4.97
N LYS A 109 19.43 23.23 -6.16
CA LYS A 109 19.91 24.26 -7.11
C LYS A 109 19.41 25.67 -6.76
N ASN A 110 18.29 25.75 -6.03
CA ASN A 110 17.62 27.02 -5.75
C ASN A 110 17.34 27.22 -4.25
N PHE A 111 18.13 26.59 -3.38
CA PHE A 111 17.97 26.59 -1.91
C PHE A 111 17.80 27.99 -1.33
N HIS A 112 18.45 28.99 -1.93
CA HIS A 112 18.42 30.40 -1.49
C HIS A 112 17.00 31.01 -1.58
N VAL A 113 16.11 30.47 -2.43
CA VAL A 113 14.74 30.98 -2.59
C VAL A 113 13.88 30.70 -1.35
N ILE A 114 14.13 29.55 -0.71
CA ILE A 114 13.37 29.09 0.47
C ILE A 114 14.16 29.24 1.77
N GLY A 115 15.42 29.66 1.70
CA GLY A 115 16.25 29.87 2.88
C GLY A 115 16.68 28.62 3.63
N ILE A 116 16.66 27.46 2.97
CA ILE A 116 17.07 26.19 3.59
C ILE A 116 18.59 25.99 3.49
N ASP A 117 19.19 25.25 4.43
CA ASP A 117 20.58 24.87 4.36
C ASP A 117 20.87 24.07 3.08
N PRO A 118 21.84 24.45 2.24
CA PRO A 118 22.16 23.71 1.03
C PRO A 118 22.61 22.27 1.28
N ASN A 119 23.09 21.96 2.48
CA ASN A 119 23.51 20.62 2.88
C ASN A 119 22.39 19.82 3.57
N PHE A 120 21.13 20.27 3.45
CA PHE A 120 20.01 19.53 4.03
C PHE A 120 20.04 18.06 3.57
N ARG A 121 19.67 17.19 4.48
CA ARG A 121 19.52 15.77 4.15
C ARG A 121 18.05 15.37 4.19
N ILE A 122 17.72 14.29 3.51
CA ILE A 122 16.39 13.69 3.64
C ILE A 122 16.37 12.96 4.99
N GLY A 123 15.41 13.30 5.84
CA GLY A 123 15.26 12.68 7.15
C GLY A 123 14.90 11.21 7.05
N ASP A 124 15.46 10.40 7.95
CA ASP A 124 15.03 9.03 8.10
C ASP A 124 13.56 8.99 8.55
N THR A 125 12.79 8.03 8.06
CA THR A 125 11.35 7.92 8.35
C THR A 125 11.07 7.94 9.86
N ASN A 126 11.85 7.19 10.64
CA ASN A 126 11.67 7.13 12.10
C ASN A 126 11.99 8.48 12.78
N GLU A 127 13.07 9.13 12.32
CA GLU A 127 13.46 10.44 12.84
C GLU A 127 12.36 11.49 12.60
N VAL A 128 11.83 11.51 11.37
CA VAL A 128 10.76 12.44 10.98
C VAL A 128 9.51 12.17 11.82
N GLU A 129 9.16 10.89 12.01
CA GLU A 129 7.98 10.48 12.80
C GLU A 129 8.10 10.88 14.27
N ILE A 130 9.30 10.74 14.86
CA ILE A 130 9.56 11.18 16.25
C ILE A 130 9.38 12.68 16.38
N LEU A 131 9.95 13.46 15.45
CA LEU A 131 9.82 14.93 15.47
C LEU A 131 8.35 15.37 15.32
N LEU A 132 7.61 14.66 14.49
CA LEU A 132 6.17 14.91 14.30
C LEU A 132 5.41 14.64 15.60
N GLN A 133 5.68 13.49 16.25
CA GLN A 133 5.04 13.13 17.51
C GLN A 133 5.36 14.16 18.62
N GLU A 134 6.64 14.54 18.75
CA GLU A 134 7.05 15.56 19.73
C GLU A 134 6.32 16.89 19.48
N ALA A 135 6.14 17.28 18.22
CA ALA A 135 5.43 18.52 17.87
C ALA A 135 3.93 18.41 18.24
N ILE A 136 3.30 17.25 18.01
CA ILE A 136 1.90 17.01 18.38
C ILE A 136 1.74 17.08 19.91
N ASP A 137 2.64 16.42 20.64
CA ASP A 137 2.58 16.37 22.12
C ASP A 137 2.65 17.79 22.70
N ASP A 138 3.58 18.62 22.21
CA ASP A 138 3.72 20.01 22.68
C ASP A 138 2.45 20.86 22.40
N ILE A 139 1.88 20.71 21.20
CA ILE A 139 0.68 21.47 20.82
C ILE A 139 -0.52 21.02 21.63
N LEU A 140 -0.71 19.71 21.83
CA LEU A 140 -1.82 19.20 22.63
C LEU A 140 -1.67 19.64 24.08
N GLU A 141 -0.44 19.64 24.67
CA GLU A 141 -0.21 20.15 26.01
C GLU A 141 -0.68 21.63 26.12
N LYS A 142 -0.29 22.47 25.16
CA LYS A 142 -0.75 23.86 25.08
C LYS A 142 -2.29 23.95 25.02
N TYR A 143 -2.93 23.15 24.14
CA TYR A 143 -4.39 23.18 23.96
C TYR A 143 -5.13 22.67 25.20
N TYR A 144 -4.56 21.74 25.97
CA TYR A 144 -5.12 21.30 27.26
C TYR A 144 -5.07 22.41 28.31
N GLU A 145 -4.04 23.26 28.26
CA GLU A 145 -3.92 24.43 29.16
C GLU A 145 -4.90 25.54 28.76
N GLU A 146 -4.92 25.92 27.48
CA GLU A 146 -5.69 27.06 26.95
C GLU A 146 -7.18 26.78 26.76
N ARG A 147 -7.53 25.54 26.40
CA ARG A 147 -8.91 25.06 26.16
C ARG A 147 -9.71 25.97 25.21
N PRO A 148 -9.23 26.20 23.99
CA PRO A 148 -9.97 27.05 23.06
C PRO A 148 -11.33 26.41 22.67
N GLU A 149 -12.20 27.23 22.09
CA GLU A 149 -13.54 26.79 21.65
C GLU A 149 -13.46 25.57 20.74
N GLY A 150 -14.31 24.59 20.96
CA GLY A 150 -14.36 23.33 20.20
C GLY A 150 -13.38 22.27 20.65
N PHE A 151 -12.27 22.63 21.33
CA PHE A 151 -11.22 21.66 21.69
C PHE A 151 -11.73 20.57 22.62
N ILE A 152 -12.50 20.94 23.66
CA ILE A 152 -13.03 19.95 24.60
C ILE A 152 -13.98 18.97 23.88
N HIS A 153 -14.83 19.46 22.98
CA HIS A 153 -15.71 18.59 22.17
C HIS A 153 -14.89 17.67 21.26
N LEU A 154 -13.77 18.17 20.69
CA LEU A 154 -12.85 17.36 19.87
C LEU A 154 -12.28 16.21 20.72
N VAL A 155 -11.78 16.53 21.92
CA VAL A 155 -11.24 15.54 22.86
C VAL A 155 -12.30 14.51 23.24
N GLU A 156 -13.49 14.97 23.68
CA GLU A 156 -14.59 14.07 24.06
C GLU A 156 -15.07 13.16 22.92
N GLY A 157 -14.99 13.64 21.67
CA GLY A 157 -15.40 12.88 20.49
C GLY A 157 -14.39 11.83 20.03
N PHE A 158 -13.10 12.09 20.21
CA PHE A 158 -12.03 11.29 19.60
C PHE A 158 -11.02 10.71 20.58
N THR A 159 -11.24 10.82 21.91
CA THR A 159 -10.39 10.14 22.89
C THR A 159 -11.15 9.02 23.58
N GLY A 160 -10.48 7.90 23.74
CA GLY A 160 -11.03 6.75 24.45
C GLY A 160 -10.68 6.77 25.94
N ASN A 161 -11.15 5.76 26.67
CA ASN A 161 -10.88 5.58 28.10
C ASN A 161 -9.39 5.35 28.42
N ARG A 162 -8.52 5.24 27.41
CA ARG A 162 -7.09 4.90 27.57
C ARG A 162 -6.14 6.04 27.17
N GLY A 163 -6.67 7.25 26.94
CA GLY A 163 -5.87 8.44 26.61
C GLY A 163 -6.05 8.93 25.17
N ASP A 164 -5.15 9.78 24.72
CA ASP A 164 -5.27 10.60 23.50
C ASP A 164 -4.72 9.91 22.23
N GLY A 165 -4.39 8.63 22.30
CA GLY A 165 -3.77 7.91 21.17
C GLY A 165 -4.56 8.00 19.86
N GLU A 166 -5.90 7.89 19.94
CA GLU A 166 -6.78 7.98 18.77
C GLU A 166 -6.75 9.38 18.16
N LEU A 167 -6.82 10.42 18.99
CA LEU A 167 -6.75 11.81 18.54
C LEU A 167 -5.39 12.10 17.88
N ASN A 168 -4.29 11.62 18.47
CA ASN A 168 -2.94 11.77 17.90
C ASN A 168 -2.88 11.16 16.49
N GLU A 169 -3.41 9.96 16.29
CA GLU A 169 -3.40 9.30 14.97
C GLU A 169 -4.28 10.07 13.95
N ILE A 170 -5.44 10.56 14.37
CA ILE A 170 -6.32 11.40 13.52
C ILE A 170 -5.57 12.66 13.07
N ILE A 171 -4.90 13.36 13.99
CA ILE A 171 -4.11 14.57 13.66
C ILE A 171 -3.03 14.23 12.63
N LYS A 172 -2.29 13.14 12.84
CA LYS A 172 -1.23 12.68 11.91
C LYS A 172 -1.78 12.34 10.53
N ASP A 173 -2.87 11.58 10.49
CA ASP A 173 -3.45 11.09 9.25
C ASP A 173 -3.99 12.26 8.41
N ILE A 174 -4.72 13.18 9.04
CA ILE A 174 -5.26 14.36 8.33
C ILE A 174 -4.10 15.27 7.88
N TYR A 175 -3.11 15.50 8.75
CA TYR A 175 -1.92 16.29 8.38
C TYR A 175 -1.21 15.67 7.16
N LYS A 176 -0.88 14.37 7.23
CA LYS A 176 -0.21 13.67 6.13
C LYS A 176 -1.05 13.70 4.84
N PHE A 177 -2.37 13.49 4.96
CA PHE A 177 -3.28 13.52 3.82
C PHE A 177 -3.29 14.92 3.17
N SER A 178 -3.38 15.97 3.97
CA SER A 178 -3.43 17.35 3.46
C SER A 178 -2.18 17.70 2.63
N LEU A 179 -1.02 17.10 2.94
CA LEU A 179 0.25 17.35 2.22
C LEU A 179 0.23 16.83 0.77
N SER A 180 -0.75 16.04 0.36
CA SER A 180 -0.92 15.62 -1.04
C SER A 180 -1.50 16.71 -1.94
N PHE A 181 -1.99 17.82 -1.35
CA PHE A 181 -2.55 18.97 -2.06
C PHE A 181 -1.52 20.09 -2.22
N PRO A 182 -1.59 20.87 -3.31
CA PRO A 182 -0.65 22.00 -3.54
C PRO A 182 -0.68 23.08 -2.44
N GLU A 183 -1.82 23.26 -1.78
CA GLU A 183 -2.03 24.24 -0.70
C GLU A 183 -2.73 23.54 0.48
N PRO A 184 -1.98 22.79 1.31
CA PRO A 184 -2.54 21.90 2.34
C PRO A 184 -3.50 22.58 3.32
N LEU A 185 -3.08 23.70 3.90
CA LEU A 185 -3.88 24.40 4.91
C LEU A 185 -5.13 25.07 4.31
N LYS A 186 -5.04 25.50 3.05
CA LYS A 186 -6.20 26.06 2.34
C LYS A 186 -7.24 24.95 2.10
N TRP A 187 -6.79 23.82 1.58
CA TRP A 187 -7.66 22.65 1.37
C TRP A 187 -8.36 22.24 2.69
N LEU A 188 -7.59 22.15 3.77
CA LEU A 188 -8.13 21.76 5.08
C LEU A 188 -9.15 22.79 5.59
N HIS A 189 -8.85 24.09 5.45
CA HIS A 189 -9.76 25.18 5.83
C HIS A 189 -11.09 25.07 5.04
N GLU A 190 -11.00 24.96 3.72
CA GLU A 190 -12.17 24.83 2.86
C GLU A 190 -13.01 23.59 3.22
N SER A 191 -12.36 22.47 3.54
CA SER A 191 -13.02 21.23 3.98
C SER A 191 -13.80 21.42 5.29
N VAL A 192 -13.23 22.17 6.24
CA VAL A 192 -13.89 22.47 7.53
C VAL A 192 -15.07 23.45 7.31
N GLU A 193 -14.90 24.45 6.46
CA GLU A 193 -15.97 25.42 6.16
C GLU A 193 -17.21 24.76 5.54
N MET A 194 -17.04 23.63 4.84
CA MET A 194 -18.18 22.85 4.33
C MET A 194 -19.11 22.35 5.43
N LEU A 195 -18.64 22.27 6.70
CA LEU A 195 -19.45 21.88 7.85
C LEU A 195 -20.33 23.01 8.38
N SER A 196 -20.15 24.26 7.90
CA SER A 196 -20.97 25.41 8.28
C SER A 196 -22.10 25.59 7.25
N MET A 197 -23.21 24.88 7.43
CA MET A 197 -24.31 24.79 6.46
C MET A 197 -25.54 25.56 6.89
N HIS A 198 -26.26 26.13 5.92
CA HIS A 198 -27.50 26.85 6.12
C HIS A 198 -28.63 26.38 5.19
N GLY A 199 -29.84 26.32 5.73
CA GLY A 199 -31.05 26.05 4.96
C GLY A 199 -31.02 24.74 4.19
N ASP A 200 -31.19 24.80 2.86
CA ASP A 200 -31.29 23.64 1.99
C ASP A 200 -29.93 23.28 1.32
N GLU A 201 -28.80 23.80 1.83
CA GLU A 201 -27.48 23.56 1.23
C GLU A 201 -27.12 22.07 1.25
N LEU A 202 -27.49 21.32 2.30
CA LEU A 202 -27.24 19.89 2.40
C LEU A 202 -27.82 19.14 1.18
N GLU A 203 -29.05 19.46 0.78
CA GLU A 203 -29.75 18.75 -0.31
C GLU A 203 -29.02 18.85 -1.66
N ASN A 204 -28.23 19.94 -1.84
CA ASN A 204 -27.46 20.21 -3.04
C ASN A 204 -25.94 19.96 -2.89
N SER A 205 -25.54 19.44 -1.74
CA SER A 205 -24.13 19.19 -1.44
C SER A 205 -23.56 17.98 -2.21
N GLU A 206 -22.25 17.94 -2.35
CA GLU A 206 -21.51 16.77 -2.90
C GLU A 206 -21.75 15.53 -2.03
N TRP A 207 -21.88 15.72 -0.73
CA TRP A 207 -22.17 14.60 0.20
C TRP A 207 -23.52 13.97 -0.13
N MET A 208 -24.54 14.78 -0.38
CA MET A 208 -25.87 14.27 -0.74
C MET A 208 -25.83 13.57 -2.11
N ASN A 209 -25.02 14.06 -3.04
CA ASN A 209 -24.81 13.38 -4.34
C ASN A 209 -24.18 12.00 -4.14
N ALA A 210 -23.15 11.90 -3.30
CA ALA A 210 -22.53 10.61 -2.97
C ALA A 210 -23.51 9.63 -2.30
N VAL A 211 -24.37 10.14 -1.41
CA VAL A 211 -25.44 9.34 -0.79
C VAL A 211 -26.42 8.84 -1.86
N ARG A 212 -26.85 9.73 -2.78
CA ARG A 212 -27.76 9.36 -3.88
C ARG A 212 -27.13 8.27 -4.77
N GLU A 213 -25.87 8.39 -5.13
CA GLU A 213 -25.15 7.40 -5.95
C GLU A 213 -25.09 6.05 -5.24
N SER A 214 -24.74 6.04 -3.96
CA SER A 214 -24.70 4.82 -3.15
C SER A 214 -26.06 4.14 -3.05
N LEU A 215 -27.12 4.94 -2.83
CA LEU A 215 -28.49 4.42 -2.76
C LEU A 215 -28.95 3.89 -4.13
N THR A 216 -28.58 4.56 -5.23
CA THR A 216 -28.92 4.10 -6.59
C THR A 216 -28.34 2.70 -6.81
N LEU A 217 -27.06 2.51 -6.51
CA LEU A 217 -26.39 1.22 -6.69
C LEU A 217 -27.06 0.11 -5.86
N GLN A 218 -27.44 0.41 -4.62
CA GLN A 218 -28.10 -0.56 -3.74
C GLN A 218 -29.50 -0.91 -4.25
N LEU A 219 -30.27 0.08 -4.71
CA LEU A 219 -31.63 -0.13 -5.24
C LEU A 219 -31.59 -0.90 -6.57
N ASP A 220 -30.63 -0.57 -7.47
CA ASP A 220 -30.44 -1.31 -8.73
C ASP A 220 -30.16 -2.79 -8.45
N GLY A 221 -29.23 -3.10 -7.53
CA GLY A 221 -28.92 -4.48 -7.14
C GLY A 221 -30.14 -5.21 -6.54
N ALA A 222 -30.90 -4.52 -5.70
CA ALA A 222 -32.14 -5.05 -5.11
C ALA A 222 -33.17 -5.36 -6.22
N GLY A 223 -33.25 -4.51 -7.25
CA GLY A 223 -34.13 -4.70 -8.41
C GLY A 223 -33.79 -5.94 -9.23
N GLU A 224 -32.48 -6.14 -9.46
CA GLU A 224 -32.01 -7.36 -10.16
C GLU A 224 -32.34 -8.62 -9.37
N MET A 225 -32.17 -8.60 -8.05
CA MET A 225 -32.51 -9.76 -7.17
C MET A 225 -33.99 -10.09 -7.23
N LEU A 226 -34.88 -9.06 -7.10
CA LEU A 226 -36.32 -9.27 -7.17
C LEU A 226 -36.76 -9.72 -8.57
N THR A 227 -36.17 -9.17 -9.63
CA THR A 227 -36.45 -9.55 -11.01
C THR A 227 -36.08 -11.02 -11.24
N SER A 228 -34.92 -11.46 -10.74
CA SER A 228 -34.46 -12.84 -10.81
C SER A 228 -35.40 -13.77 -10.02
N ALA A 229 -35.77 -13.38 -8.80
CA ALA A 229 -36.72 -14.15 -7.97
C ALA A 229 -38.08 -14.29 -8.65
N ILE A 230 -38.59 -13.24 -9.30
CA ILE A 230 -39.85 -13.27 -10.08
C ILE A 230 -39.68 -14.20 -11.32
N GLY A 231 -38.50 -14.13 -11.95
CA GLY A 231 -38.16 -15.02 -13.06
C GLY A 231 -38.28 -16.51 -12.66
N LEU A 232 -37.68 -16.89 -11.53
CA LEU A 232 -37.77 -18.23 -10.97
C LEU A 232 -39.23 -18.65 -10.70
N CYS A 233 -40.05 -17.70 -10.20
CA CYS A 233 -41.47 -17.98 -9.93
C CYS A 233 -42.30 -18.30 -11.21
N ARG A 234 -41.86 -17.81 -12.36
CA ARG A 234 -42.56 -17.98 -13.66
C ARG A 234 -42.12 -19.20 -14.44
N GLU A 235 -41.12 -19.91 -13.97
CA GLU A 235 -40.72 -21.19 -14.58
C GLU A 235 -41.77 -22.29 -14.27
N ASP A 236 -41.85 -23.31 -15.10
CA ASP A 236 -42.89 -24.37 -15.02
C ASP A 236 -42.91 -25.06 -13.65
N ASP A 237 -41.71 -25.23 -13.04
CA ASP A 237 -41.52 -25.84 -11.72
C ASP A 237 -41.13 -24.81 -10.66
N GLY A 238 -41.40 -23.53 -10.89
CA GLY A 238 -41.09 -22.43 -9.97
C GLY A 238 -42.16 -22.20 -8.89
N PRO A 239 -41.82 -21.46 -7.80
CA PRO A 239 -42.76 -21.18 -6.71
C PRO A 239 -43.74 -20.05 -7.09
N SER A 240 -44.65 -20.29 -8.05
CA SER A 240 -45.54 -19.27 -8.64
C SER A 240 -46.39 -18.51 -7.60
N VAL A 241 -46.70 -19.10 -6.46
CA VAL A 241 -47.50 -18.45 -5.39
C VAL A 241 -46.74 -17.30 -4.72
N TYR A 242 -45.42 -17.16 -4.93
CA TYR A 242 -44.61 -16.05 -4.36
C TYR A 242 -44.66 -14.81 -5.24
N GLU A 243 -45.06 -14.94 -6.54
CA GLU A 243 -44.96 -13.86 -7.52
C GLU A 243 -45.68 -12.57 -7.06
N GLU A 244 -46.89 -12.73 -6.49
CA GLU A 244 -47.68 -11.55 -6.02
C GLU A 244 -46.94 -10.73 -4.97
N ALA A 245 -46.34 -11.40 -3.98
CA ALA A 245 -45.59 -10.75 -2.91
C ALA A 245 -44.29 -10.09 -3.44
N LEU A 246 -43.61 -10.78 -4.36
CA LEU A 246 -42.37 -10.26 -4.99
C LEU A 246 -42.68 -9.07 -5.91
N ALA A 247 -43.82 -9.09 -6.62
CA ALA A 247 -44.26 -7.97 -7.45
C ALA A 247 -44.59 -6.72 -6.61
N GLU A 248 -45.19 -6.93 -5.41
CA GLU A 248 -45.42 -5.84 -4.45
C GLU A 248 -44.10 -5.26 -3.91
N ASP A 249 -43.12 -6.13 -3.59
CA ASP A 249 -41.79 -5.72 -3.19
C ASP A 249 -41.10 -4.90 -4.31
N LEU A 250 -41.22 -5.34 -5.57
CA LEU A 250 -40.64 -4.63 -6.74
C LEU A 250 -41.34 -3.25 -6.96
N ASN A 251 -42.65 -3.18 -6.73
CA ASN A 251 -43.36 -1.90 -6.81
C ASN A 251 -42.90 -0.93 -5.69
N ASN A 252 -42.68 -1.42 -4.48
CA ASN A 252 -42.12 -0.61 -3.39
C ASN A 252 -40.72 -0.10 -3.75
N LEU A 253 -39.90 -0.95 -4.35
CA LEU A 253 -38.56 -0.57 -4.82
C LEU A 253 -38.61 0.53 -5.88
N SER A 254 -39.48 0.37 -6.91
CA SER A 254 -39.66 1.37 -7.98
C SER A 254 -40.09 2.73 -7.42
N ASN A 255 -40.92 2.73 -6.36
CA ASN A 255 -41.27 3.97 -5.67
C ASN A 255 -40.08 4.62 -4.98
N LEU A 256 -39.20 3.83 -4.36
CA LEU A 256 -37.95 4.33 -3.76
C LEU A 256 -37.04 4.96 -4.82
N GLU A 257 -36.85 4.31 -5.96
CA GLU A 257 -36.05 4.83 -7.08
C GLU A 257 -36.60 6.16 -7.61
N MET A 258 -37.91 6.24 -7.76
CA MET A 258 -38.55 7.48 -8.21
C MET A 258 -38.32 8.62 -7.20
N LEU A 259 -38.52 8.34 -5.91
CA LEU A 259 -38.36 9.31 -4.83
C LEU A 259 -36.92 9.76 -4.68
N LEU A 260 -35.96 8.85 -4.86
CA LEU A 260 -34.51 9.15 -4.81
C LEU A 260 -34.13 10.25 -5.82
N ARG A 261 -34.79 10.26 -6.98
CA ARG A 261 -34.54 11.25 -8.04
C ARG A 261 -35.32 12.58 -7.85
N SER A 262 -36.45 12.57 -7.12
CA SER A 262 -37.39 13.69 -7.11
C SER A 262 -37.67 14.29 -5.73
N ASP A 263 -37.63 13.50 -4.66
CA ASP A 263 -38.02 13.94 -3.29
C ASP A 263 -37.31 13.11 -2.25
N PHE A 264 -36.14 13.57 -1.82
CA PHE A 264 -35.30 12.84 -0.83
C PHE A 264 -36.04 12.72 0.54
N ARG A 265 -36.83 13.72 0.92
CA ARG A 265 -37.64 13.66 2.17
C ARG A 265 -38.71 12.57 2.06
N GLY A 266 -39.35 12.51 0.89
CA GLY A 266 -40.32 11.43 0.57
C GLY A 266 -39.65 10.06 0.58
N LEU A 267 -38.42 9.95 0.06
CA LEU A 267 -37.63 8.71 0.09
C LEU A 267 -37.44 8.19 1.52
N ILE A 268 -36.96 9.07 2.44
CA ILE A 268 -36.75 8.69 3.86
C ILE A 268 -38.05 8.10 4.44
N ARG A 269 -39.17 8.84 4.31
CA ARG A 269 -40.47 8.42 4.83
C ARG A 269 -40.95 7.10 4.21
N HIS A 270 -40.84 6.96 2.89
CA HIS A 270 -41.27 5.76 2.18
C HIS A 270 -40.41 4.55 2.57
N ALA A 271 -39.09 4.69 2.62
CA ALA A 271 -38.16 3.63 2.99
C ALA A 271 -38.53 3.06 4.38
N HIS A 272 -38.74 3.93 5.36
CA HIS A 272 -39.11 3.50 6.73
C HIS A 272 -40.52 2.91 6.79
N GLY A 273 -41.39 3.25 5.82
CA GLY A 273 -42.75 2.71 5.69
C GLY A 273 -42.83 1.36 4.97
N VAL A 274 -41.77 0.92 4.27
CA VAL A 274 -41.79 -0.33 3.52
C VAL A 274 -42.14 -1.50 4.43
N ALA A 275 -43.21 -2.22 4.07
CA ALA A 275 -43.64 -3.46 4.70
C ALA A 275 -43.46 -4.61 3.68
N PHE A 276 -43.07 -5.75 4.17
CA PHE A 276 -42.79 -6.91 3.32
C PHE A 276 -44.02 -7.89 3.41
N PRO A 277 -44.78 -8.06 2.32
CA PRO A 277 -45.90 -9.00 2.34
C PRO A 277 -45.45 -10.44 2.62
N ALA A 278 -46.27 -11.20 3.31
CA ALA A 278 -45.96 -12.60 3.63
C ALA A 278 -45.99 -13.46 2.37
N LEU A 279 -44.98 -14.31 2.16
CA LEU A 279 -45.01 -15.32 1.11
C LEU A 279 -46.12 -16.33 1.40
N LYS A 280 -46.98 -16.61 0.43
CA LYS A 280 -48.03 -17.58 0.56
C LYS A 280 -47.44 -19.00 0.70
N ALA A 281 -47.93 -19.78 1.64
CA ALA A 281 -47.43 -21.16 1.83
C ALA A 281 -47.75 -22.06 0.64
N LEU A 282 -46.75 -22.73 0.10
CA LEU A 282 -46.93 -23.79 -0.91
C LEU A 282 -47.67 -24.98 -0.29
N ARG A 283 -48.80 -25.37 -0.87
CA ARG A 283 -49.65 -26.50 -0.37
C ARG A 283 -50.17 -27.34 -1.53
N GLY A 284 -50.42 -28.64 -1.25
CA GLY A 284 -51.00 -29.57 -2.20
C GLY A 284 -50.18 -29.65 -3.50
N GLU A 285 -50.89 -29.70 -4.63
CA GLU A 285 -50.28 -29.79 -5.97
C GLU A 285 -49.19 -28.74 -6.23
N ALA A 286 -49.37 -27.54 -5.74
CA ALA A 286 -48.35 -26.47 -5.92
C ALA A 286 -47.03 -26.82 -5.22
N LYS A 287 -47.09 -27.51 -4.07
CA LYS A 287 -45.86 -27.93 -3.36
C LYS A 287 -45.17 -29.09 -4.07
N GLU A 288 -45.96 -30.03 -4.64
CA GLU A 288 -45.42 -31.19 -5.36
C GLU A 288 -44.81 -30.79 -6.71
N ALA A 289 -45.34 -29.73 -7.34
CA ALA A 289 -44.90 -29.24 -8.65
C ALA A 289 -43.67 -28.31 -8.56
N THR A 290 -43.40 -27.74 -7.38
CA THR A 290 -42.30 -26.76 -7.21
C THR A 290 -40.98 -27.45 -6.87
N ASP A 291 -39.92 -27.09 -7.60
CA ASP A 291 -38.54 -27.51 -7.30
C ASP A 291 -38.08 -26.84 -5.97
N PRO A 292 -37.68 -27.64 -4.96
CA PRO A 292 -37.21 -27.10 -3.68
C PRO A 292 -35.98 -26.15 -3.81
N GLU A 293 -35.08 -26.39 -4.77
CA GLU A 293 -33.91 -25.54 -4.98
C GLU A 293 -34.33 -24.14 -5.45
N LYS A 294 -35.24 -24.08 -6.46
CA LYS A 294 -35.78 -22.80 -6.96
C LYS A 294 -36.60 -22.07 -5.90
N GLN A 295 -37.34 -22.82 -5.06
CA GLN A 295 -38.05 -22.24 -3.93
C GLN A 295 -37.09 -21.55 -2.95
N GLU A 296 -36.02 -22.21 -2.59
CA GLU A 296 -35.04 -21.70 -1.62
C GLU A 296 -34.26 -20.54 -2.23
N GLU A 297 -33.88 -20.63 -3.50
CA GLU A 297 -33.19 -19.54 -4.21
C GLU A 297 -34.06 -18.28 -4.27
N ALA A 298 -35.32 -18.38 -4.62
CA ALA A 298 -36.27 -17.24 -4.64
C ALA A 298 -36.41 -16.58 -3.25
N LYS A 299 -36.45 -17.40 -2.18
CA LYS A 299 -36.47 -16.89 -0.80
C LYS A 299 -35.17 -16.20 -0.44
N SER A 300 -34.04 -16.79 -0.79
CA SER A 300 -32.71 -16.23 -0.51
C SER A 300 -32.53 -14.85 -1.16
N LEU A 301 -32.88 -14.73 -2.44
CA LEU A 301 -32.84 -13.46 -3.18
C LEU A 301 -33.70 -12.40 -2.49
N ARG A 302 -34.92 -12.80 -2.05
CA ARG A 302 -35.82 -11.89 -1.33
C ARG A 302 -35.25 -11.46 0.03
N GLU A 303 -34.60 -12.38 0.75
CA GLU A 303 -33.98 -12.03 2.06
C GLU A 303 -32.82 -11.06 1.87
N GLU A 304 -32.03 -11.21 0.79
CA GLU A 304 -30.98 -10.23 0.46
C GLU A 304 -31.58 -8.84 0.15
N TYR A 305 -32.67 -8.79 -0.65
CA TYR A 305 -33.42 -7.54 -0.86
C TYR A 305 -33.83 -6.91 0.46
N LYS A 306 -34.39 -7.68 1.41
CA LYS A 306 -34.80 -7.17 2.73
C LYS A 306 -33.60 -6.61 3.53
N LYS A 307 -32.43 -7.28 3.42
CA LYS A 307 -31.20 -6.79 4.08
C LYS A 307 -30.79 -5.43 3.47
N ILE A 308 -30.85 -5.30 2.15
CA ILE A 308 -30.54 -4.03 1.47
C ILE A 308 -31.46 -2.91 2.00
N ILE A 309 -32.79 -3.15 2.02
CA ILE A 309 -33.73 -2.15 2.54
C ILE A 309 -33.45 -1.83 4.02
N SER A 310 -33.09 -2.83 4.82
CA SER A 310 -32.70 -2.63 6.23
C SER A 310 -31.44 -1.75 6.34
N ASN A 311 -30.45 -1.96 5.48
CA ASN A 311 -29.24 -1.15 5.45
C ASN A 311 -29.52 0.28 5.00
N ILE A 312 -30.38 0.45 3.99
CA ILE A 312 -30.85 1.77 3.55
C ILE A 312 -31.50 2.54 4.73
N LYS A 313 -32.38 1.87 5.50
CA LYS A 313 -33.02 2.46 6.69
C LYS A 313 -32.02 2.92 7.74
N LYS A 314 -30.91 2.19 7.91
CA LYS A 314 -29.82 2.58 8.82
C LYS A 314 -29.03 3.76 8.28
N MET A 315 -28.75 3.76 6.96
CA MET A 315 -27.99 4.82 6.28
C MET A 315 -28.73 6.16 6.28
N ILE A 316 -30.06 6.13 6.08
CA ILE A 316 -30.91 7.32 6.07
C ILE A 316 -31.97 7.22 7.18
N PRO A 317 -31.60 7.48 8.45
CA PRO A 317 -32.55 7.37 9.57
C PRO A 317 -33.76 8.32 9.37
N ASN A 318 -34.90 7.96 9.99
CA ASN A 318 -36.19 8.68 9.83
C ASN A 318 -36.16 10.01 10.61
N ARG A 319 -35.48 11.00 10.02
CA ARG A 319 -35.29 12.33 10.59
C ARG A 319 -35.51 13.40 9.50
N GLU A 320 -35.81 14.61 9.91
CA GLU A 320 -35.92 15.74 8.98
C GLU A 320 -34.50 16.22 8.57
N LEU A 321 -34.39 16.73 7.33
CA LEU A 321 -33.09 17.21 6.81
C LEU A 321 -32.48 18.32 7.70
N SER A 322 -33.31 19.16 8.30
CA SER A 322 -32.86 20.21 9.25
C SER A 322 -32.13 19.65 10.46
N GLU A 323 -32.45 18.43 10.90
CA GLU A 323 -31.77 17.76 12.02
C GLU A 323 -30.37 17.32 11.59
N PHE A 324 -30.20 16.84 10.35
CA PHE A 324 -28.88 16.50 9.81
C PHE A 324 -28.01 17.75 9.67
N VAL A 325 -28.58 18.86 9.17
CA VAL A 325 -27.89 20.16 9.11
C VAL A 325 -27.44 20.61 10.50
N HIS A 326 -28.32 20.44 11.51
CA HIS A 326 -27.95 20.77 12.90
C HIS A 326 -26.78 19.91 13.39
N ASP A 327 -26.78 18.59 13.11
CA ASP A 327 -25.70 17.70 13.51
C ASP A 327 -24.38 18.05 12.81
N ILE A 328 -24.44 18.39 11.52
CA ILE A 328 -23.25 18.82 10.72
C ILE A 328 -22.69 20.10 11.35
N ASN A 329 -23.53 21.10 11.61
CA ASN A 329 -23.10 22.36 12.23
C ASN A 329 -22.53 22.14 13.65
N TYR A 330 -23.03 21.16 14.39
CA TYR A 330 -22.52 20.80 15.71
C TYR A 330 -21.08 20.31 15.64
N MET A 331 -20.68 19.70 14.52
CA MET A 331 -19.30 19.22 14.29
C MET A 331 -18.34 20.37 13.88
N TYR A 332 -18.85 21.53 13.46
CA TYR A 332 -17.99 22.61 12.95
C TYR A 332 -16.97 23.11 14.01
N PRO A 333 -17.37 23.47 15.27
CA PRO A 333 -16.37 23.96 16.24
C PRO A 333 -15.26 22.97 16.57
N PRO A 334 -15.50 21.66 16.82
CA PRO A 334 -14.40 20.73 17.05
C PRO A 334 -13.52 20.52 15.79
N MET A 335 -14.09 20.49 14.59
CA MET A 335 -13.28 20.38 13.35
C MET A 335 -12.48 21.66 13.08
N HIS A 336 -13.00 22.82 13.43
CA HIS A 336 -12.26 24.08 13.35
C HIS A 336 -11.11 24.10 14.37
N ALA A 337 -11.31 23.55 15.59
CA ALA A 337 -10.23 23.38 16.57
C ALA A 337 -9.14 22.43 16.01
N LEU A 338 -9.53 21.34 15.34
CA LEU A 338 -8.60 20.40 14.70
C LEU A 338 -7.80 21.09 13.59
N TYR A 339 -8.43 21.91 12.77
CA TYR A 339 -7.76 22.74 11.74
C TYR A 339 -6.67 23.63 12.39
N ASN A 340 -7.01 24.30 13.50
CA ASN A 340 -6.07 25.19 14.17
C ASN A 340 -4.89 24.39 14.73
N ILE A 341 -5.10 23.23 15.33
CA ILE A 341 -4.06 22.31 15.81
C ILE A 341 -3.12 21.94 14.63
N ILE A 342 -3.68 21.52 13.49
CA ILE A 342 -2.89 21.10 12.33
C ILE A 342 -2.11 22.28 11.73
N SER A 343 -2.71 23.47 11.73
CA SER A 343 -2.04 24.68 11.23
C SER A 343 -0.82 25.04 12.09
N GLU A 344 -0.95 24.96 13.42
CA GLU A 344 0.15 25.20 14.36
C GLU A 344 1.21 24.07 14.24
N LEU A 345 0.74 22.83 14.07
CA LEU A 345 1.61 21.66 13.88
C LEU A 345 2.51 21.83 12.65
N ASP A 346 1.93 22.24 11.51
CA ASP A 346 2.67 22.48 10.28
C ASP A 346 3.80 23.49 10.51
N ALA A 347 3.48 24.59 11.18
CA ALA A 347 4.46 25.65 11.49
C ALA A 347 5.59 25.15 12.42
N LEU A 348 5.22 24.51 13.54
CA LEU A 348 6.18 24.01 14.53
C LEU A 348 7.06 22.89 13.97
N PHE A 349 6.46 21.95 13.24
CA PHE A 349 7.18 20.81 12.64
C PHE A 349 8.20 21.28 11.59
N LYS A 350 7.84 22.25 10.75
CA LYS A 350 8.77 22.88 9.80
C LYS A 350 9.97 23.49 10.52
N ILE A 351 9.74 24.24 11.62
CA ILE A 351 10.82 24.84 12.42
C ILE A 351 11.77 23.74 12.94
N ARG A 352 11.24 22.67 13.52
CA ARG A 352 12.04 21.56 14.08
C ARG A 352 12.87 20.86 13.01
N LYS A 353 12.29 20.64 11.82
CA LYS A 353 13.04 20.06 10.68
C LYS A 353 14.16 21.00 10.21
N MET A 354 13.89 22.29 10.13
CA MET A 354 14.89 23.30 9.71
C MET A 354 16.06 23.38 10.71
N GLU A 355 15.78 23.33 12.03
CA GLU A 355 16.81 23.34 13.08
C GLU A 355 17.80 22.16 12.96
N LYS A 356 17.30 21.01 12.46
CA LYS A 356 18.12 19.82 12.25
C LYS A 356 18.70 19.71 10.83
N ALA A 357 18.44 20.70 9.97
CA ALA A 357 18.82 20.72 8.55
C ALA A 357 18.31 19.47 7.81
N ILE A 358 17.08 19.05 8.11
CA ILE A 358 16.42 17.91 7.43
C ILE A 358 15.16 18.39 6.70
N ALA A 359 14.80 17.64 5.65
CA ALA A 359 13.54 17.78 4.95
C ALA A 359 12.99 16.36 4.70
N ASP A 360 11.69 16.19 4.73
CA ASP A 360 11.07 14.92 4.31
C ASP A 360 10.68 14.99 2.82
N PHE A 361 10.11 13.93 2.30
CA PHE A 361 9.71 13.85 0.88
C PHE A 361 8.61 14.86 0.53
N ASN A 362 7.67 15.10 1.44
CA ASN A 362 6.61 16.09 1.22
C ASN A 362 7.19 17.51 1.19
N ASP A 363 8.11 17.81 2.11
CA ASP A 363 8.78 19.12 2.11
C ASP A 363 9.42 19.42 0.75
N VAL A 364 10.19 18.46 0.20
CA VAL A 364 10.91 18.72 -1.06
C VAL A 364 9.95 18.89 -2.24
N GLU A 365 8.79 18.25 -2.24
CA GLU A 365 7.76 18.48 -3.26
C GLU A 365 7.16 19.89 -3.12
N HIS A 366 6.76 20.30 -1.92
CA HIS A 366 6.22 21.64 -1.66
C HIS A 366 7.26 22.74 -1.92
N TYR A 367 8.50 22.54 -1.49
CA TYR A 367 9.58 23.48 -1.78
C TYR A 367 9.83 23.63 -3.28
N ALA A 368 9.83 22.48 -4.00
CA ALA A 368 10.01 22.50 -5.45
C ALA A 368 8.86 23.25 -6.13
N LEU A 369 7.62 23.03 -5.71
CA LEU A 369 6.44 23.76 -6.25
C LEU A 369 6.58 25.27 -5.97
N TYR A 370 6.91 25.65 -4.74
CA TYR A 370 7.11 27.06 -4.37
C TYR A 370 8.19 27.70 -5.24
N ILE A 371 9.34 27.02 -5.43
CA ILE A 371 10.47 27.49 -6.27
C ILE A 371 10.00 27.64 -7.74
N LEU A 372 9.29 26.65 -8.28
CA LEU A 372 8.85 26.66 -9.68
C LEU A 372 7.78 27.72 -9.94
N ARG A 373 7.02 28.13 -8.94
CA ARG A 373 6.05 29.22 -9.03
C ARG A 373 6.72 30.60 -9.11
N GLN A 374 8.05 30.70 -8.83
CA GLN A 374 8.82 31.93 -9.12
C GLN A 374 8.98 32.03 -10.65
N GLU A 375 8.45 33.10 -11.23
CA GLU A 375 8.31 33.28 -12.69
C GLU A 375 9.61 33.01 -13.46
N ASP A 376 10.74 33.59 -13.00
CA ASP A 376 12.06 33.45 -13.66
C ASP A 376 12.59 32.02 -13.60
N ILE A 377 12.31 31.30 -12.51
CA ILE A 377 12.75 29.90 -12.33
C ILE A 377 11.82 28.97 -13.11
N GLY A 378 10.52 29.11 -12.95
CA GLY A 378 9.53 28.31 -13.70
C GLY A 378 9.76 28.37 -15.21
N GLU A 379 9.92 29.56 -15.75
CA GLU A 379 10.19 29.75 -17.20
C GLU A 379 11.53 29.11 -17.63
N ARG A 380 12.55 29.14 -16.75
CA ARG A 380 13.83 28.45 -17.03
C ARG A 380 13.64 26.94 -17.17
N TYR A 381 12.89 26.29 -16.27
CA TYR A 381 12.58 24.86 -16.33
C TYR A 381 11.65 24.51 -17.49
N LYS A 382 10.64 25.33 -17.77
CA LYS A 382 9.74 25.22 -18.90
C LYS A 382 10.50 25.29 -20.23
N ASN A 383 11.50 26.19 -20.33
CA ASN A 383 12.34 26.32 -21.51
C ASN A 383 13.38 25.21 -21.61
N LYS A 384 13.83 24.67 -20.51
CA LYS A 384 14.77 23.54 -20.48
C LYS A 384 14.17 22.27 -21.09
N PHE A 385 12.92 21.91 -20.69
CA PHE A 385 12.32 20.63 -21.06
C PHE A 385 11.44 20.75 -22.30
N LYS A 386 11.96 20.25 -23.42
CA LYS A 386 11.21 20.17 -24.68
C LYS A 386 10.16 19.05 -24.65
N TYR A 387 10.41 17.98 -23.86
CA TYR A 387 9.52 16.83 -23.71
C TYR A 387 9.47 16.43 -22.24
N ILE A 388 8.27 16.14 -21.74
CA ILE A 388 8.01 15.63 -20.40
C ILE A 388 7.29 14.29 -20.52
N PHE A 389 7.89 13.24 -19.99
CA PHE A 389 7.38 11.87 -20.01
C PHE A 389 7.07 11.45 -18.58
N ILE A 390 5.86 10.95 -18.32
CA ILE A 390 5.45 10.44 -17.01
C ILE A 390 4.98 8.99 -17.19
N ASP A 391 5.66 8.07 -16.51
CA ASP A 391 5.30 6.64 -16.46
C ASP A 391 4.46 6.39 -15.21
N GLU A 392 3.51 5.46 -15.28
CA GLU A 392 2.55 5.11 -14.22
C GLU A 392 1.77 6.36 -13.73
N TYR A 393 1.26 7.14 -14.68
CA TYR A 393 0.60 8.42 -14.42
C TYR A 393 -0.62 8.30 -13.47
N GLN A 394 -1.28 7.13 -13.43
CA GLN A 394 -2.42 6.87 -12.54
C GLN A 394 -2.03 6.89 -11.05
N ASP A 395 -0.72 6.89 -10.73
CA ASP A 395 -0.25 6.90 -9.34
C ASP A 395 0.19 8.31 -8.88
N SER A 396 -0.09 9.35 -9.68
CA SER A 396 0.20 10.75 -9.33
C SER A 396 -0.83 11.30 -8.33
N ASN A 397 -0.45 12.34 -7.59
CA ASN A 397 -1.36 13.11 -6.72
C ASN A 397 -1.48 14.56 -7.21
N SER A 398 -2.39 15.33 -6.59
CA SER A 398 -2.69 16.72 -6.99
C SER A 398 -1.47 17.64 -6.90
N LEU A 399 -0.61 17.46 -5.88
CA LEU A 399 0.63 18.23 -5.72
C LEU A 399 1.60 17.97 -6.89
N GLN A 400 1.78 16.70 -7.26
CA GLN A 400 2.67 16.29 -8.36
C GLN A 400 2.14 16.78 -9.72
N GLU A 401 0.81 16.72 -9.92
CA GLU A 401 0.17 17.24 -11.14
C GLU A 401 0.40 18.76 -11.27
N GLU A 402 0.19 19.51 -10.18
CA GLU A 402 0.43 20.95 -10.18
C GLU A 402 1.91 21.28 -10.45
N LEU A 403 2.83 20.52 -9.84
CA LEU A 403 4.27 20.70 -10.03
C LEU A 403 4.67 20.55 -11.51
N ILE A 404 4.17 19.50 -12.16
CA ILE A 404 4.43 19.26 -13.59
C ILE A 404 3.73 20.32 -14.45
N SER A 405 2.51 20.73 -14.07
CA SER A 405 1.74 21.76 -14.79
C SER A 405 2.45 23.11 -14.82
N THR A 406 3.23 23.44 -13.78
CA THR A 406 4.00 24.67 -13.71
C THR A 406 5.10 24.74 -14.78
N ILE A 407 5.62 23.59 -15.24
CA ILE A 407 6.75 23.53 -16.19
C ILE A 407 6.35 22.99 -17.58
N LYS A 408 5.06 22.61 -17.76
CA LYS A 408 4.60 22.09 -19.06
C LYS A 408 4.45 23.22 -20.10
N ARG A 409 4.48 22.83 -21.37
CA ARG A 409 4.13 23.69 -22.52
C ARG A 409 2.81 23.19 -23.11
N GLU A 410 2.31 23.88 -24.12
CA GLU A 410 1.02 23.56 -24.77
C GLU A 410 0.92 22.14 -25.32
N ASN A 411 2.06 21.51 -25.70
CA ASN A 411 2.06 20.26 -26.48
C ASN A 411 3.27 19.37 -26.22
N ASN A 412 3.81 19.36 -24.99
CA ASN A 412 5.04 18.63 -24.68
C ASN A 412 4.90 17.50 -23.65
N MET A 413 3.66 17.20 -23.25
CA MET A 413 3.37 16.16 -22.24
C MET A 413 3.15 14.79 -22.90
N PHE A 414 3.74 13.76 -22.32
CA PHE A 414 3.49 12.36 -22.65
C PHE A 414 3.28 11.59 -21.36
N MET A 415 2.05 11.18 -21.13
CA MET A 415 1.61 10.48 -19.93
C MET A 415 1.21 9.06 -20.30
N VAL A 416 1.66 8.07 -19.56
CA VAL A 416 1.27 6.68 -19.79
C VAL A 416 0.89 6.02 -18.48
N GLY A 417 -0.24 5.31 -18.48
CA GLY A 417 -0.76 4.67 -17.29
C GLY A 417 -1.94 3.77 -17.57
N ASP A 418 -2.47 3.20 -16.51
CA ASP A 418 -3.68 2.37 -16.54
C ASP A 418 -4.42 2.56 -15.21
N VAL A 419 -5.52 3.29 -15.24
CA VAL A 419 -6.31 3.56 -14.02
C VAL A 419 -6.70 2.25 -13.30
N LYS A 420 -6.93 1.16 -14.04
CA LYS A 420 -7.23 -0.17 -13.47
C LYS A 420 -6.06 -0.76 -12.65
N GLN A 421 -4.86 -0.18 -12.78
CA GLN A 421 -3.67 -0.58 -12.01
C GLN A 421 -3.32 0.43 -10.91
N SER A 422 -4.20 1.39 -10.61
CA SER A 422 -4.01 2.33 -9.50
C SER A 422 -4.21 1.59 -8.18
N ILE A 423 -3.11 1.22 -7.53
CA ILE A 423 -3.10 0.46 -6.28
C ILE A 423 -2.35 1.21 -5.15
N TYR A 424 -2.04 2.50 -5.38
CA TYR A 424 -1.28 3.31 -4.43
C TYR A 424 -2.10 4.41 -3.75
N ARG A 425 -3.43 4.25 -3.65
CA ARG A 425 -4.29 5.21 -2.94
C ARG A 425 -3.84 5.40 -1.48
N PHE A 426 -3.31 4.34 -0.84
CA PHE A 426 -2.70 4.41 0.49
C PHE A 426 -1.42 5.26 0.54
N ARG A 427 -0.86 5.63 -0.61
CA ARG A 427 0.24 6.59 -0.78
C ARG A 427 -0.26 7.92 -1.34
N LEU A 428 -1.55 8.15 -1.19
CA LEU A 428 -2.24 9.39 -1.58
C LEU A 428 -2.25 9.65 -3.10
N SER A 429 -2.14 8.60 -3.93
CA SER A 429 -2.37 8.74 -5.37
C SER A 429 -3.85 9.05 -5.63
N ASP A 430 -4.10 9.83 -6.67
CA ASP A 430 -5.44 10.31 -7.03
C ASP A 430 -5.77 9.88 -8.47
N PRO A 431 -6.45 8.74 -8.65
CA PRO A 431 -6.78 8.24 -9.99
C PRO A 431 -7.76 9.14 -10.75
N ASP A 432 -8.48 10.04 -10.07
CA ASP A 432 -9.40 10.97 -10.75
C ASP A 432 -8.65 11.92 -11.69
N ILE A 433 -7.41 12.27 -11.39
CA ILE A 433 -6.53 13.05 -12.29
C ILE A 433 -6.40 12.35 -13.66
N PHE A 434 -6.21 11.02 -13.65
CA PHE A 434 -6.13 10.22 -14.88
C PHE A 434 -7.51 10.17 -15.57
N ASN A 435 -8.56 9.92 -14.83
CA ASN A 435 -9.94 9.79 -15.36
C ASN A 435 -10.42 11.08 -16.01
N GLU A 436 -10.17 12.24 -15.40
CA GLU A 436 -10.51 13.56 -15.96
C GLU A 436 -9.82 13.79 -17.31
N LYS A 437 -8.52 13.52 -17.39
CA LYS A 437 -7.78 13.64 -18.65
C LYS A 437 -8.25 12.61 -19.68
N SER A 438 -8.52 11.39 -19.25
CA SER A 438 -9.02 10.32 -20.12
C SER A 438 -10.37 10.70 -20.74
N SER A 439 -11.21 11.37 -19.98
CA SER A 439 -12.54 11.84 -20.44
C SER A 439 -12.44 13.08 -21.34
N SER A 440 -11.52 14.00 -21.03
CA SER A 440 -11.39 15.28 -21.74
C SER A 440 -10.54 15.20 -23.02
N TYR A 441 -9.58 14.28 -23.09
CA TYR A 441 -8.68 14.15 -24.27
C TYR A 441 -9.38 13.35 -25.37
N PRO A 442 -9.48 13.89 -26.59
CA PRO A 442 -10.16 13.18 -27.68
C PRO A 442 -9.44 11.90 -28.10
N ALA A 443 -10.24 10.84 -28.33
CA ALA A 443 -9.76 9.53 -28.79
C ALA A 443 -9.45 9.47 -30.29
N PHE A 444 -9.51 10.61 -30.99
CA PHE A 444 -9.19 10.73 -32.41
C PHE A 444 -8.23 11.90 -32.65
N ASN A 445 -7.47 11.85 -33.70
CA ASN A 445 -6.48 12.87 -34.03
C ASN A 445 -7.14 14.11 -34.65
N GLY A 446 -7.60 15.03 -33.80
CA GLY A 446 -8.25 16.29 -34.16
C GLY A 446 -7.30 17.49 -34.19
N LEU A 447 -7.87 18.69 -34.28
CA LEU A 447 -7.13 19.96 -34.37
C LEU A 447 -6.54 20.44 -33.04
N GLY A 448 -7.05 19.99 -31.90
CA GLY A 448 -6.57 20.40 -30.56
C GLY A 448 -5.18 19.87 -30.23
N ASN A 449 -4.65 20.31 -29.10
CA ASN A 449 -3.30 19.94 -28.64
C ASN A 449 -3.26 18.60 -27.88
N ASP A 450 -4.42 18.06 -27.50
CA ASP A 450 -4.53 16.87 -26.64
C ASP A 450 -4.99 15.63 -27.41
N ARG A 451 -4.55 14.44 -26.97
CA ARG A 451 -4.85 13.18 -27.67
C ARG A 451 -4.81 12.01 -26.66
N ARG A 452 -5.87 11.21 -26.61
CA ARG A 452 -5.88 9.92 -25.88
C ARG A 452 -5.66 8.79 -26.90
N ILE A 453 -4.79 7.84 -26.54
CA ILE A 453 -4.53 6.62 -27.35
C ILE A 453 -4.68 5.42 -26.41
N ASP A 454 -5.54 4.48 -26.78
CA ASP A 454 -5.84 3.29 -25.97
C ASP A 454 -5.06 2.08 -26.48
N LEU A 455 -4.25 1.45 -25.61
CA LEU A 455 -3.50 0.23 -25.87
C LEU A 455 -4.19 -0.93 -25.13
N THR A 456 -5.10 -1.61 -25.79
CA THR A 456 -5.94 -2.67 -25.20
C THR A 456 -5.35 -4.08 -25.37
N GLN A 457 -4.36 -4.27 -26.26
CA GLN A 457 -3.77 -5.58 -26.53
C GLN A 457 -2.73 -5.96 -25.47
N ASN A 458 -2.86 -7.14 -24.88
CA ASN A 458 -1.91 -7.69 -23.91
C ASN A 458 -0.97 -8.68 -24.60
N PHE A 459 0.35 -8.41 -24.54
CA PHE A 459 1.40 -9.24 -25.14
C PHE A 459 2.15 -10.08 -24.11
N ARG A 460 1.68 -10.09 -22.86
CA ARG A 460 2.34 -10.78 -21.74
C ARG A 460 1.69 -12.11 -21.38
N SER A 461 0.36 -12.14 -21.37
CA SER A 461 -0.43 -13.24 -20.78
C SER A 461 -1.20 -14.00 -21.85
N ARG A 462 -1.48 -15.27 -21.56
CA ARG A 462 -2.33 -16.13 -22.38
C ARG A 462 -3.78 -15.65 -22.38
N LYS A 463 -4.51 -15.97 -23.46
CA LYS A 463 -5.92 -15.60 -23.64
C LYS A 463 -6.82 -16.13 -22.50
N GLU A 464 -6.54 -17.33 -21.98
CA GLU A 464 -7.34 -17.98 -20.93
C GLU A 464 -7.29 -17.15 -19.63
N ILE A 465 -6.11 -16.62 -19.28
CA ILE A 465 -5.92 -15.74 -18.12
C ILE A 465 -6.70 -14.42 -18.34
N LEU A 466 -6.57 -13.83 -19.55
CA LEU A 466 -7.23 -12.57 -19.87
C LEU A 466 -8.77 -12.71 -19.83
N HIS A 467 -9.29 -13.84 -20.34
CA HIS A 467 -10.73 -14.12 -20.30
C HIS A 467 -11.23 -14.31 -18.86
N GLY A 468 -10.47 -15.01 -18.01
CA GLY A 468 -10.79 -15.16 -16.58
C GLY A 468 -10.83 -13.82 -15.87
N ILE A 469 -9.82 -12.96 -16.11
CA ILE A 469 -9.77 -11.60 -15.56
C ILE A 469 -10.97 -10.77 -16.03
N ASN A 470 -11.23 -10.78 -17.35
CA ASN A 470 -12.35 -10.03 -17.92
C ASN A 470 -13.70 -10.50 -17.36
N TYR A 471 -13.88 -11.81 -17.16
CA TYR A 471 -15.09 -12.38 -16.56
C TYR A 471 -15.35 -11.84 -15.16
N VAL A 472 -14.33 -11.90 -14.30
CA VAL A 472 -14.43 -11.43 -12.91
C VAL A 472 -14.69 -9.92 -12.87
N PHE A 473 -13.84 -9.12 -13.56
CA PHE A 473 -13.92 -7.65 -13.45
C PHE A 473 -15.17 -7.08 -14.14
N LYS A 474 -15.69 -7.73 -15.17
CA LYS A 474 -17.00 -7.36 -15.75
C LYS A 474 -18.12 -7.41 -14.71
N SER A 475 -18.04 -8.36 -13.77
CA SER A 475 -19.07 -8.56 -12.74
C SER A 475 -18.93 -7.63 -11.54
N ILE A 476 -17.71 -7.18 -11.21
CA ILE A 476 -17.46 -6.48 -9.94
C ILE A 476 -16.93 -5.05 -10.10
N MET A 477 -16.53 -4.63 -11.32
CA MET A 477 -15.92 -3.30 -11.53
C MET A 477 -16.82 -2.41 -12.38
N ASN A 478 -17.35 -1.38 -11.75
CA ASN A 478 -18.10 -0.31 -12.42
C ASN A 478 -17.57 1.03 -11.92
N LYS A 479 -18.08 2.14 -12.47
CA LYS A 479 -17.61 3.50 -12.12
C LYS A 479 -17.69 3.78 -10.62
N THR A 480 -18.72 3.30 -9.95
CA THR A 480 -18.93 3.55 -8.51
C THR A 480 -17.99 2.74 -7.63
N LEU A 481 -17.75 1.44 -7.96
CA LEU A 481 -16.95 0.52 -7.15
C LEU A 481 -15.47 0.49 -7.56
N GLY A 482 -15.16 0.75 -8.83
CA GLY A 482 -13.81 0.61 -9.36
C GLY A 482 -13.35 1.81 -10.18
N GLU A 483 -14.10 2.90 -10.13
CA GLU A 483 -13.80 4.18 -10.82
C GLU A 483 -13.75 4.05 -12.35
N VAL A 484 -14.00 2.85 -12.89
CA VAL A 484 -13.99 2.54 -14.33
C VAL A 484 -15.16 1.59 -14.65
N ASP A 485 -15.89 1.87 -15.71
CA ASP A 485 -16.89 0.93 -16.25
C ASP A 485 -16.16 -0.15 -17.06
N TYR A 486 -16.07 -1.36 -16.50
CA TYR A 486 -15.33 -2.46 -17.11
C TYR A 486 -16.17 -3.15 -18.20
N ASN A 487 -16.06 -2.65 -19.41
CA ASN A 487 -16.82 -3.06 -20.59
C ASN A 487 -15.89 -3.48 -21.73
N SER A 488 -16.46 -3.84 -22.88
CA SER A 488 -15.71 -4.31 -24.07
C SER A 488 -14.64 -3.35 -24.57
N GLU A 489 -14.75 -2.05 -24.27
CA GLU A 489 -13.77 -1.04 -24.70
C GLU A 489 -12.48 -1.10 -23.87
N VAL A 490 -12.60 -1.51 -22.58
CA VAL A 490 -11.46 -1.58 -21.65
C VAL A 490 -10.98 -3.01 -21.36
N PHE A 491 -11.62 -4.04 -21.95
CA PHE A 491 -11.22 -5.44 -21.81
C PHE A 491 -9.75 -5.65 -22.21
N LEU A 492 -9.12 -6.62 -21.53
CA LEU A 492 -7.80 -7.09 -21.88
C LEU A 492 -7.92 -8.00 -23.12
N ASN A 493 -7.36 -7.59 -24.24
CA ASN A 493 -7.44 -8.31 -25.51
C ASN A 493 -6.14 -9.09 -25.78
N PRO A 494 -6.20 -10.37 -26.17
CA PRO A 494 -4.98 -11.13 -26.51
C PRO A 494 -4.21 -10.49 -27.66
N GLY A 495 -2.93 -10.19 -27.44
CA GLY A 495 -2.02 -9.63 -28.45
C GLY A 495 -0.83 -10.55 -28.78
N ALA A 496 -0.58 -11.58 -27.93
CA ALA A 496 0.49 -12.54 -28.11
C ALA A 496 -0.07 -13.91 -28.49
N GLU A 497 0.68 -14.61 -29.35
CA GLU A 497 0.40 -15.99 -29.72
C GLU A 497 1.15 -16.93 -28.76
N PHE A 498 0.47 -17.92 -28.22
CA PHE A 498 1.04 -18.98 -27.38
C PHE A 498 0.79 -20.33 -28.04
N ARG A 499 1.64 -21.30 -27.77
CA ARG A 499 1.41 -22.69 -28.21
C ARG A 499 0.09 -23.17 -27.60
N GLU A 500 -0.69 -23.91 -28.36
CA GLU A 500 -1.91 -24.52 -27.83
C GLU A 500 -1.53 -25.53 -26.73
N SER A 501 -2.31 -25.56 -25.67
CA SER A 501 -2.09 -26.51 -24.59
C SER A 501 -2.26 -27.94 -25.12
N CYS A 502 -1.29 -28.77 -24.90
CA CYS A 502 -1.33 -30.20 -25.20
C CYS A 502 -1.27 -30.97 -23.87
N SER A 503 -1.45 -32.28 -23.94
CA SER A 503 -1.50 -33.13 -22.73
C SER A 503 -0.32 -32.94 -21.77
N ASP A 504 0.83 -32.55 -22.33
CA ASP A 504 2.08 -32.43 -21.54
C ASP A 504 2.19 -31.11 -20.78
N PHE A 505 1.40 -30.08 -21.19
CA PHE A 505 1.35 -28.77 -20.51
C PHE A 505 0.17 -28.66 -19.54
N GLY A 506 -0.77 -29.59 -19.61
CA GLY A 506 -2.03 -29.48 -18.90
C GLY A 506 -2.92 -28.37 -19.46
N GLU A 507 -4.14 -28.32 -19.00
CA GLU A 507 -5.09 -27.27 -19.38
C GLU A 507 -4.75 -25.97 -18.66
N CYS A 508 -4.73 -24.85 -19.37
CA CYS A 508 -4.34 -23.54 -18.85
C CYS A 508 -5.57 -22.73 -18.47
N PHE A 509 -6.27 -23.16 -17.43
CA PHE A 509 -7.49 -22.50 -16.94
C PHE A 509 -7.22 -21.63 -15.72
N THR A 510 -8.11 -20.68 -15.49
CA THR A 510 -8.27 -20.03 -14.19
C THR A 510 -8.99 -21.04 -13.28
N GLU A 511 -8.37 -21.39 -12.15
CA GLU A 511 -8.92 -22.37 -11.20
C GLU A 511 -9.42 -21.65 -9.94
N LEU A 512 -10.58 -22.03 -9.45
CA LEU A 512 -11.12 -21.58 -8.16
C LEU A 512 -11.08 -22.77 -7.20
N LEU A 513 -10.33 -22.63 -6.12
CA LEU A 513 -10.21 -23.65 -5.07
C LEU A 513 -11.01 -23.17 -3.85
N ILE A 514 -12.05 -23.89 -3.49
CA ILE A 514 -12.94 -23.55 -2.37
C ILE A 514 -12.70 -24.53 -1.23
N ILE A 515 -12.44 -24.03 -0.04
CA ILE A 515 -12.28 -24.81 1.19
C ILE A 515 -13.55 -24.64 2.00
N ASP A 516 -14.36 -25.71 2.09
CA ASP A 516 -15.57 -25.72 2.90
C ASP A 516 -15.33 -26.58 4.16
N LYS A 517 -15.09 -25.92 5.27
CA LYS A 517 -14.84 -26.56 6.58
C LYS A 517 -16.07 -27.24 7.15
N ASP A 518 -17.24 -26.73 6.83
CA ASP A 518 -18.51 -27.21 7.40
C ASP A 518 -19.05 -28.47 6.68
N SER A 519 -18.58 -28.75 5.47
CA SER A 519 -18.99 -29.90 4.67
C SER A 519 -18.21 -31.19 4.98
N VAL A 520 -17.15 -31.11 5.76
CA VAL A 520 -16.31 -32.28 6.09
C VAL A 520 -17.03 -33.17 7.11
N ASP A 521 -17.31 -34.42 6.72
CA ASP A 521 -17.95 -35.40 7.63
C ASP A 521 -17.05 -35.59 8.86
N PRO A 522 -17.59 -35.35 10.08
CA PRO A 522 -16.79 -35.49 11.30
C PRO A 522 -16.26 -36.92 11.53
N GLU A 523 -16.80 -37.92 10.86
CA GLU A 523 -16.34 -39.31 10.99
C GLU A 523 -15.26 -39.68 9.96
N GLU A 524 -15.15 -38.91 8.85
CA GLU A 524 -14.20 -39.21 7.75
C GLU A 524 -12.97 -38.30 7.78
N ALA A 525 -13.05 -37.12 8.41
CA ALA A 525 -11.92 -36.17 8.46
C ALA A 525 -10.87 -36.61 9.48
N ASP A 526 -9.61 -36.54 9.08
CA ASP A 526 -8.46 -36.73 9.96
C ASP A 526 -8.49 -35.69 11.10
N ASP A 527 -8.24 -36.09 12.34
CA ASP A 527 -8.26 -35.17 13.49
C ASP A 527 -7.27 -34.01 13.32
N GLU A 528 -6.20 -34.21 12.56
CA GLU A 528 -5.23 -33.17 12.22
C GLU A 528 -5.88 -32.04 11.39
N ILE A 529 -6.65 -32.40 10.36
CA ILE A 529 -7.36 -31.43 9.49
C ILE A 529 -8.40 -30.64 10.30
N LYS A 530 -9.13 -31.29 11.20
CA LYS A 530 -10.15 -30.64 12.06
C LYS A 530 -9.57 -29.56 12.95
N SER A 531 -8.31 -29.71 13.38
CA SER A 531 -7.63 -28.78 14.28
C SER A 531 -6.97 -27.61 13.55
N MET A 532 -6.80 -27.69 12.22
CA MET A 532 -6.07 -26.67 11.44
C MET A 532 -6.86 -25.35 11.34
N LYS A 533 -6.15 -24.27 11.47
CA LYS A 533 -6.68 -22.91 11.22
C LYS A 533 -6.86 -22.70 9.72
N THR A 534 -7.71 -21.78 9.35
CA THR A 534 -7.98 -21.43 7.94
C THR A 534 -6.69 -21.15 7.15
N ALA A 535 -5.77 -20.39 7.75
CA ALA A 535 -4.49 -20.06 7.11
C ALA A 535 -3.61 -21.28 6.87
N GLU A 536 -3.65 -22.27 7.77
CA GLU A 536 -2.90 -23.53 7.64
C GLU A 536 -3.45 -24.39 6.49
N LEU A 537 -4.78 -24.46 6.39
CA LEU A 537 -5.46 -25.18 5.29
C LEU A 537 -5.14 -24.54 3.94
N GLU A 538 -5.25 -23.20 3.84
CA GLU A 538 -4.93 -22.49 2.60
C GLU A 538 -3.46 -22.67 2.20
N ALA A 539 -2.53 -22.60 3.17
CA ALA A 539 -1.10 -22.81 2.93
C ALA A 539 -0.82 -24.24 2.44
N THR A 540 -1.52 -25.24 3.01
CA THR A 540 -1.37 -26.66 2.63
C THR A 540 -1.86 -26.89 1.19
N ILE A 541 -3.00 -26.33 0.82
CA ILE A 541 -3.55 -26.44 -0.55
C ILE A 541 -2.64 -25.71 -1.55
N ALA A 542 -2.17 -24.52 -1.19
CA ALA A 542 -1.22 -23.76 -2.02
C ALA A 542 0.06 -24.57 -2.25
N LEU A 543 0.60 -25.19 -1.19
CA LEU A 543 1.78 -26.08 -1.28
C LEU A 543 1.55 -27.25 -2.23
N GLN A 544 0.39 -27.92 -2.12
CA GLN A 544 0.02 -29.03 -3.04
C GLN A 544 0.01 -28.54 -4.48
N LYS A 545 -0.60 -27.37 -4.73
CA LYS A 545 -0.67 -26.78 -6.07
C LYS A 545 0.72 -26.43 -6.60
N VAL A 546 1.60 -25.88 -5.77
CA VAL A 546 3.00 -25.60 -6.14
C VAL A 546 3.71 -26.91 -6.57
N LYS A 547 3.57 -27.99 -5.78
CA LYS A 547 4.19 -29.29 -6.09
C LYS A 547 3.66 -29.87 -7.42
N GLU A 548 2.35 -29.69 -7.70
CA GLU A 548 1.74 -30.09 -8.97
C GLU A 548 2.32 -29.29 -10.15
N LEU A 549 2.39 -27.97 -10.01
CA LEU A 549 2.89 -27.06 -11.07
C LEU A 549 4.34 -27.37 -11.45
N LEU A 550 5.20 -27.75 -10.50
CA LEU A 550 6.61 -28.04 -10.76
C LEU A 550 6.80 -29.28 -11.66
N GLN A 551 5.78 -30.11 -11.85
CA GLN A 551 5.83 -31.25 -12.78
C GLN A 551 5.56 -30.82 -14.24
N LYS A 552 5.03 -29.60 -14.44
CA LYS A 552 4.60 -29.07 -15.74
C LYS A 552 5.71 -28.25 -16.43
N GLU A 553 5.57 -28.06 -17.74
CA GLU A 553 6.48 -27.23 -18.54
C GLU A 553 5.97 -25.78 -18.67
N LYS A 554 6.91 -24.84 -18.85
CA LYS A 554 6.59 -23.44 -19.08
C LYS A 554 5.97 -23.23 -20.46
N ASN A 555 4.84 -22.57 -20.52
CA ASN A 555 4.18 -22.23 -21.75
C ASN A 555 4.57 -20.78 -22.15
N LYS A 556 5.53 -20.64 -23.05
CA LYS A 556 6.08 -19.35 -23.48
C LYS A 556 5.38 -18.82 -24.73
N PRO A 557 5.38 -17.48 -24.94
CA PRO A 557 4.87 -16.90 -26.18
C PRO A 557 5.66 -17.42 -27.39
N VAL A 558 4.96 -17.68 -28.48
CA VAL A 558 5.57 -18.08 -29.75
C VAL A 558 6.47 -16.96 -30.27
N ARG A 559 7.71 -17.28 -30.56
CA ARG A 559 8.65 -16.35 -31.19
C ARG A 559 8.77 -16.71 -32.67
N ARG A 560 8.81 -15.68 -33.51
CA ARG A 560 8.97 -15.85 -34.96
C ARG A 560 10.24 -15.13 -35.43
N ASP A 561 10.96 -15.73 -36.38
CA ASP A 561 12.08 -15.08 -36.99
C ASP A 561 11.60 -13.82 -37.74
N ASN A 562 12.32 -12.72 -37.60
CA ASN A 562 11.92 -11.43 -38.18
C ASN A 562 12.01 -11.38 -39.72
N ALA A 563 12.85 -12.22 -40.31
CA ALA A 563 13.07 -12.26 -41.79
C ALA A 563 12.19 -13.30 -42.50
N THR A 564 12.05 -14.50 -41.89
CA THR A 564 11.33 -15.62 -42.54
C THR A 564 9.89 -15.75 -42.02
N ASN A 565 9.55 -15.13 -40.88
CA ASN A 565 8.27 -15.27 -40.19
C ASN A 565 8.01 -16.70 -39.64
N GLU A 566 9.02 -17.58 -39.70
CA GLU A 566 8.92 -18.95 -39.19
C GLU A 566 8.99 -19.00 -37.68
N ILE A 567 8.32 -19.96 -37.07
CA ILE A 567 8.34 -20.18 -35.62
C ILE A 567 9.74 -20.65 -35.22
N ILE A 568 10.32 -19.96 -34.26
CA ILE A 568 11.58 -20.38 -33.62
C ILE A 568 11.22 -21.40 -32.55
N GLU A 569 11.63 -22.65 -32.76
CA GLU A 569 11.42 -23.71 -31.75
C GLU A 569 12.41 -23.50 -30.58
N GLU A 570 11.88 -23.47 -29.38
CA GLU A 570 12.66 -23.41 -28.12
C GLU A 570 12.51 -24.75 -27.40
N GLU A 571 13.55 -25.18 -26.71
CA GLU A 571 13.49 -26.40 -25.89
C GLU A 571 12.50 -26.25 -24.73
N PRO A 572 11.75 -27.30 -24.39
CA PRO A 572 10.88 -27.29 -23.22
C PRO A 572 11.67 -26.98 -21.94
N GLU A 573 11.09 -26.18 -21.08
CA GLU A 573 11.69 -25.76 -19.81
C GLU A 573 10.66 -25.98 -18.71
N LYS A 574 11.06 -26.70 -17.65
CA LYS A 574 10.16 -26.97 -16.51
C LYS A 574 9.93 -25.71 -15.69
N ILE A 575 8.75 -25.63 -15.08
CA ILE A 575 8.39 -24.57 -14.12
C ILE A 575 9.34 -24.68 -12.93
N GLN A 576 9.84 -23.55 -12.46
CA GLN A 576 10.72 -23.41 -11.31
C GLN A 576 10.00 -22.64 -10.19
N TYR A 577 10.46 -22.76 -8.95
CA TYR A 577 9.90 -22.00 -7.82
C TYR A 577 9.83 -20.49 -8.11
N SER A 578 10.84 -19.95 -8.78
CA SER A 578 10.90 -18.52 -9.16
C SER A 578 9.83 -18.07 -10.16
N ASP A 579 9.11 -19.00 -10.78
CA ASP A 579 8.03 -18.71 -11.73
C ASP A 579 6.67 -18.60 -11.04
N ILE A 580 6.60 -18.94 -9.75
CA ILE A 580 5.34 -19.03 -8.99
C ILE A 580 5.28 -17.88 -7.97
N VAL A 581 4.16 -17.18 -7.92
CA VAL A 581 3.92 -16.11 -6.94
C VAL A 581 2.57 -16.32 -6.26
N ILE A 582 2.53 -16.09 -4.95
CA ILE A 582 1.30 -16.10 -4.14
C ILE A 582 0.99 -14.65 -3.79
N LEU A 583 -0.19 -14.17 -4.15
CA LEU A 583 -0.65 -12.79 -3.87
C LEU A 583 -1.71 -12.84 -2.78
N MET A 584 -1.60 -11.94 -1.80
CA MET A 584 -2.54 -11.82 -0.67
C MET A 584 -2.92 -10.36 -0.46
N ARG A 585 -4.10 -10.12 0.07
CA ARG A 585 -4.55 -8.78 0.49
C ARG A 585 -3.65 -8.22 1.59
N SER A 586 -3.25 -9.05 2.56
CA SER A 586 -2.31 -8.70 3.63
C SER A 586 -1.44 -9.91 3.94
N VAL A 587 -0.15 -9.69 4.09
CA VAL A 587 0.80 -10.73 4.48
C VAL A 587 0.89 -10.88 6.01
N SER A 588 0.43 -9.86 6.76
CA SER A 588 0.46 -9.86 8.23
C SER A 588 -0.39 -11.01 8.79
N GLY A 589 0.19 -11.81 9.66
CA GLY A 589 -0.48 -12.95 10.31
C GLY A 589 -0.55 -14.21 9.44
N TRP A 590 -0.31 -14.14 8.14
CA TRP A 590 -0.40 -15.27 7.21
C TRP A 590 0.97 -15.77 6.73
N ALA A 591 1.87 -14.83 6.39
CA ALA A 591 3.16 -15.17 5.78
C ALA A 591 4.00 -16.13 6.64
N GLY A 592 3.96 -15.96 7.97
CA GLY A 592 4.69 -16.85 8.90
C GLY A 592 4.20 -18.29 8.83
N ILE A 593 2.87 -18.48 8.71
CA ILE A 593 2.26 -19.82 8.60
C ILE A 593 2.66 -20.47 7.26
N PHE A 594 2.56 -19.69 6.17
CA PHE A 594 3.00 -20.15 4.83
C PHE A 594 4.48 -20.50 4.84
N GLU A 595 5.34 -19.65 5.46
CA GLU A 595 6.78 -19.88 5.56
C GLU A 595 7.08 -21.19 6.30
N GLU A 596 6.42 -21.43 7.43
CA GLU A 596 6.58 -22.65 8.24
C GLU A 596 6.22 -23.89 7.43
N ILE A 597 5.00 -23.93 6.86
CA ILE A 597 4.49 -25.09 6.11
C ILE A 597 5.36 -25.38 4.86
N PHE A 598 5.76 -24.33 4.13
CA PHE A 598 6.58 -24.49 2.91
C PHE A 598 8.00 -24.99 3.27
N ASN A 599 8.64 -24.40 4.30
CA ASN A 599 9.98 -24.79 4.74
C ASN A 599 10.01 -26.22 5.29
N ASP A 600 9.01 -26.62 6.07
CA ASP A 600 8.91 -27.99 6.62
C ASP A 600 8.78 -29.03 5.51
N ASN A 601 8.23 -28.63 4.36
CA ASN A 601 8.08 -29.48 3.18
C ASN A 601 9.24 -29.31 2.16
N GLY A 602 10.28 -28.56 2.51
CA GLY A 602 11.47 -28.36 1.66
C GLY A 602 11.22 -27.47 0.44
N VAL A 603 10.17 -26.66 0.45
CA VAL A 603 9.84 -25.71 -0.64
C VAL A 603 10.35 -24.32 -0.23
N PRO A 604 11.30 -23.73 -0.98
CA PRO A 604 11.80 -22.40 -0.63
C PRO A 604 10.70 -21.34 -0.74
N PHE A 605 10.56 -20.52 0.30
CA PHE A 605 9.57 -19.48 0.42
C PHE A 605 10.24 -18.15 0.70
N TYR A 606 9.80 -17.08 0.05
CA TYR A 606 10.30 -15.72 0.29
C TYR A 606 9.12 -14.73 0.23
N TYR A 607 9.09 -13.81 1.16
CA TYR A 607 8.12 -12.70 1.13
C TYR A 607 8.80 -11.40 1.56
N ASP A 608 8.33 -10.29 0.99
CA ASP A 608 8.83 -8.94 1.28
C ASP A 608 7.82 -8.27 2.22
N GLY A 609 8.24 -7.94 3.42
CA GLY A 609 7.39 -7.32 4.44
C GLY A 609 7.12 -8.22 5.65
N GLY A 610 8.06 -9.02 6.03
CA GLY A 610 7.96 -9.86 7.24
C GLY A 610 7.67 -9.05 8.49
N ALA A 611 7.14 -9.72 9.52
CA ALA A 611 6.97 -9.22 10.88
C ALA A 611 8.14 -8.30 11.20
N GLY A 612 7.86 -7.15 11.75
CA GLY A 612 8.83 -6.07 11.85
C GLY A 612 10.22 -6.60 12.21
N TYR A 613 11.20 -6.19 11.46
CA TYR A 613 12.61 -6.58 11.67
C TYR A 613 12.97 -6.71 13.16
N PHE A 614 12.46 -5.78 13.97
CA PHE A 614 12.70 -5.74 15.41
C PHE A 614 11.94 -6.83 16.19
N GLU A 615 11.00 -7.54 15.56
CA GLU A 615 10.21 -8.62 16.21
C GLU A 615 10.84 -10.00 16.02
N THR A 616 11.79 -10.12 15.09
CA THR A 616 12.46 -11.41 14.87
C THR A 616 13.22 -11.84 16.13
N VAL A 617 13.21 -13.16 16.41
CA VAL A 617 13.74 -13.72 17.64
C VAL A 617 15.24 -13.35 17.86
N GLU A 618 16.04 -13.43 16.79
CA GLU A 618 17.48 -13.12 16.86
C GLU A 618 17.74 -11.66 17.22
N ILE A 619 16.87 -10.74 16.75
CA ILE A 619 16.97 -9.30 17.07
C ILE A 619 16.43 -9.03 18.48
N GLN A 620 15.31 -9.65 18.86
CA GLN A 620 14.73 -9.51 20.20
C GLN A 620 15.74 -9.95 21.28
N VAL A 621 16.43 -11.05 21.09
CA VAL A 621 17.46 -11.52 22.05
C VAL A 621 18.59 -10.48 22.18
N MET A 622 19.05 -9.90 21.05
CA MET A 622 20.11 -8.88 21.07
C MET A 622 19.62 -7.57 21.73
N LEU A 623 18.41 -7.13 21.41
CA LEU A 623 17.83 -5.93 22.04
C LEU A 623 17.64 -6.14 23.55
N ASN A 624 17.15 -7.31 23.97
CA ASN A 624 17.02 -7.64 25.38
C ASN A 624 18.38 -7.69 26.08
N LEU A 625 19.41 -8.19 25.39
CA LEU A 625 20.77 -8.16 25.92
C LEU A 625 21.27 -6.73 26.13
N LEU A 626 21.07 -5.84 25.13
CA LEU A 626 21.44 -4.42 25.26
C LEU A 626 20.66 -3.75 26.40
N ARG A 627 19.35 -4.09 26.56
CA ARG A 627 18.52 -3.58 27.67
C ARG A 627 19.08 -3.97 29.06
N ILE A 628 19.52 -5.24 29.23
CA ILE A 628 20.07 -5.64 30.54
C ILE A 628 21.52 -5.15 30.77
N ILE A 629 22.27 -4.88 29.72
CA ILE A 629 23.59 -4.23 29.83
C ILE A 629 23.39 -2.79 30.34
N ASP A 630 22.39 -2.09 29.82
CA ASP A 630 22.01 -0.76 30.30
C ASP A 630 21.46 -0.83 31.73
N ASN A 631 20.40 -1.62 31.93
CA ASN A 631 19.73 -1.77 33.22
C ASN A 631 19.29 -3.22 33.45
N ILE A 632 20.05 -3.94 34.28
CA ILE A 632 19.81 -5.35 34.57
C ILE A 632 18.51 -5.61 35.35
N ARG A 633 17.88 -4.56 35.94
CA ARG A 633 16.64 -4.67 36.73
C ARG A 633 15.37 -4.75 35.87
N GLN A 634 15.45 -5.36 34.69
CA GLN A 634 14.33 -5.57 33.80
C GLN A 634 14.08 -7.09 33.68
N ASP A 635 13.15 -7.63 34.46
CA ASP A 635 12.94 -9.08 34.59
C ASP A 635 12.68 -9.80 33.27
N ILE A 636 11.80 -9.24 32.36
CA ILE A 636 11.47 -9.87 31.07
C ILE A 636 12.71 -9.93 30.13
N PRO A 637 13.43 -8.81 29.88
CA PRO A 637 14.69 -8.88 29.13
C PRO A 637 15.71 -9.83 29.76
N LEU A 638 15.85 -9.82 31.09
CA LEU A 638 16.81 -10.67 31.81
C LEU A 638 16.50 -12.17 31.57
N LEU A 639 15.25 -12.58 31.77
CA LEU A 639 14.82 -13.95 31.56
C LEU A 639 14.98 -14.37 30.08
N SER A 640 14.65 -13.47 29.14
CA SER A 640 14.82 -13.69 27.69
C SER A 640 16.29 -14.02 27.37
N VAL A 641 17.23 -13.23 27.89
CA VAL A 641 18.67 -13.43 27.61
C VAL A 641 19.19 -14.69 28.33
N MET A 642 18.80 -14.93 29.59
CA MET A 642 19.19 -16.11 30.34
C MET A 642 18.76 -17.41 29.62
N ARG A 643 17.53 -17.42 29.07
CA ARG A 643 16.96 -18.57 28.34
C ARG A 643 17.57 -18.75 26.94
N SER A 644 18.19 -17.72 26.39
CA SER A 644 18.79 -17.74 25.05
C SER A 644 20.16 -18.49 25.07
N PRO A 645 20.71 -18.84 23.91
CA PRO A 645 22.06 -19.44 23.82
C PRO A 645 23.17 -18.57 24.45
N ILE A 646 22.93 -17.26 24.59
CA ILE A 646 23.89 -16.32 25.21
C ILE A 646 24.00 -16.58 26.72
N GLY A 647 22.85 -16.79 27.37
CA GLY A 647 22.81 -17.11 28.80
C GLY A 647 22.99 -18.60 29.08
N GLY A 648 22.33 -19.43 28.28
CA GLY A 648 22.41 -20.88 28.36
C GLY A 648 21.76 -21.53 29.57
N PHE A 649 20.79 -20.84 30.24
CA PHE A 649 20.03 -21.39 31.36
C PHE A 649 18.81 -22.15 30.85
N ASP A 650 18.55 -23.31 31.46
CA ASP A 650 17.32 -24.05 31.16
C ASP A 650 16.15 -23.60 32.09
N THR A 651 14.97 -24.12 31.83
CA THR A 651 13.76 -23.73 32.58
C THR A 651 13.83 -24.17 34.04
N GLU A 652 14.42 -25.33 34.33
CA GLU A 652 14.57 -25.89 35.68
C GLU A 652 15.49 -25.00 36.53
N GLU A 653 16.63 -24.60 35.96
CA GLU A 653 17.58 -23.66 36.58
C GLU A 653 16.91 -22.32 36.92
N LEU A 654 16.10 -21.79 36.03
CA LEU A 654 15.39 -20.52 36.25
C LEU A 654 14.34 -20.64 37.37
N VAL A 655 13.63 -21.76 37.42
CA VAL A 655 12.67 -22.07 38.50
C VAL A 655 13.42 -22.22 39.85
N GLU A 656 14.57 -22.92 39.86
CA GLU A 656 15.39 -23.08 41.05
C GLU A 656 15.84 -21.72 41.62
N ILE A 657 16.32 -20.82 40.76
CA ILE A 657 16.69 -19.46 41.15
C ILE A 657 15.46 -18.72 41.75
N ARG A 658 14.29 -18.84 41.11
CA ARG A 658 13.06 -18.15 41.56
C ARG A 658 12.58 -18.67 42.91
N ASN A 659 12.79 -19.98 43.21
CA ASN A 659 12.32 -20.61 44.42
C ASN A 659 13.02 -20.08 45.70
N ILE A 660 14.23 -19.49 45.60
CA ILE A 660 14.93 -18.93 46.76
C ILE A 660 14.27 -17.64 47.27
N ASN A 661 13.54 -16.93 46.38
CA ASN A 661 12.81 -15.71 46.70
C ASN A 661 11.58 -15.60 45.79
N HIS A 662 10.42 -15.95 46.32
CA HIS A 662 9.12 -15.89 45.61
C HIS A 662 8.55 -14.48 45.44
N LYS A 663 9.01 -13.53 46.29
CA LYS A 663 8.53 -12.16 46.32
C LYS A 663 9.61 -11.18 45.85
N GLY A 664 9.26 -10.22 45.08
CA GLY A 664 10.21 -9.24 44.55
C GLY A 664 10.63 -9.53 43.09
N SER A 665 11.57 -8.77 42.62
CA SER A 665 12.07 -8.91 41.21
C SER A 665 12.86 -10.20 41.04
N PHE A 666 12.94 -10.68 39.79
CA PHE A 666 13.75 -11.87 39.47
C PHE A 666 15.24 -11.61 39.73
N ILE A 667 15.71 -10.40 39.49
CA ILE A 667 17.10 -10.02 39.74
C ILE A 667 17.46 -10.13 41.26
N ASP A 668 16.51 -9.87 42.16
CA ASP A 668 16.74 -10.00 43.61
C ASP A 668 16.87 -11.46 43.98
N ALA A 669 16.04 -12.35 43.42
CA ALA A 669 16.19 -13.81 43.61
C ALA A 669 17.53 -14.33 43.08
N LEU A 670 17.96 -13.81 41.91
CA LEU A 670 19.24 -14.17 41.28
C LEU A 670 20.44 -13.79 42.17
N TYR A 671 20.47 -12.54 42.71
CA TYR A 671 21.54 -12.12 43.64
C TYR A 671 21.51 -12.90 44.94
N GLU A 672 20.34 -13.22 45.42
CA GLU A 672 20.16 -14.00 46.65
C GLU A 672 20.71 -15.43 46.45
N TYR A 673 20.38 -16.07 45.32
CA TYR A 673 20.90 -17.42 44.97
C TYR A 673 22.42 -17.40 44.85
N LYS A 674 22.95 -16.45 44.07
CA LYS A 674 24.40 -16.28 43.87
C LYS A 674 25.16 -16.15 45.17
N ASN A 675 24.59 -15.49 46.20
CA ASN A 675 25.25 -15.20 47.46
C ASN A 675 25.07 -16.32 48.51
N LYS A 676 23.96 -17.06 48.47
CA LYS A 676 23.62 -18.09 49.48
C LYS A 676 24.04 -19.50 49.09
N CYS A 677 24.11 -19.80 47.79
CA CYS A 677 24.41 -21.13 47.26
C CYS A 677 25.84 -21.19 46.73
N ASP A 678 26.43 -22.40 46.83
CA ASP A 678 27.80 -22.63 46.36
C ASP A 678 27.84 -23.93 45.53
N ASP A 679 26.98 -23.98 44.54
CA ASP A 679 26.79 -25.09 43.60
C ASP A 679 27.15 -24.67 42.18
N ASN A 680 27.00 -25.56 41.23
CA ASN A 680 27.31 -25.35 39.80
C ASN A 680 26.45 -24.20 39.23
N LEU A 681 25.19 -24.08 39.65
CA LEU A 681 24.26 -23.03 39.19
C LEU A 681 24.70 -21.66 39.72
N ALA A 682 25.12 -21.57 40.98
CA ALA A 682 25.67 -20.34 41.56
C ALA A 682 26.96 -19.88 40.83
N GLU A 683 27.84 -20.84 40.47
CA GLU A 683 29.04 -20.51 39.67
C GLU A 683 28.66 -20.02 38.27
N LYS A 684 27.69 -20.66 37.61
CA LYS A 684 27.17 -20.26 36.30
C LYS A 684 26.59 -18.84 36.36
N LEU A 685 25.83 -18.53 37.43
CA LEU A 685 25.28 -17.16 37.68
C LEU A 685 26.39 -16.12 37.88
N ARG A 686 27.43 -16.48 38.69
CA ARG A 686 28.56 -15.54 38.89
C ARG A 686 29.21 -15.17 37.56
N LYS A 687 29.48 -16.14 36.71
CA LYS A 687 30.07 -15.94 35.36
C LYS A 687 29.18 -15.10 34.46
N PHE A 688 27.86 -15.38 34.49
CA PHE A 688 26.88 -14.62 33.69
C PHE A 688 26.86 -13.14 34.11
N ILE A 689 26.77 -12.87 35.43
CA ILE A 689 26.75 -11.49 35.95
C ILE A 689 28.04 -10.75 35.63
N GLU A 690 29.20 -11.42 35.84
CA GLU A 690 30.53 -10.84 35.51
C GLU A 690 30.63 -10.42 34.04
N ARG A 691 30.07 -11.26 33.17
CA ARG A 691 30.06 -10.99 31.73
C ARG A 691 29.20 -9.75 31.40
N ILE A 692 27.99 -9.67 31.99
CA ILE A 692 27.11 -8.47 31.80
C ILE A 692 27.81 -7.22 32.33
N GLU A 693 28.44 -7.28 33.54
CA GLU A 693 29.15 -6.13 34.10
C GLU A 693 30.37 -5.73 33.25
N GLY A 694 31.07 -6.74 32.69
CA GLY A 694 32.18 -6.53 31.76
C GLY A 694 31.71 -5.76 30.50
N TRP A 695 30.61 -6.22 29.88
CA TRP A 695 30.01 -5.57 28.72
C TRP A 695 29.54 -4.12 29.07
N LYS A 696 28.91 -3.94 30.25
CA LYS A 696 28.51 -2.62 30.72
C LYS A 696 29.68 -1.64 30.86
N LYS A 697 30.85 -2.11 31.28
CA LYS A 697 32.06 -1.28 31.33
C LYS A 697 32.54 -0.93 29.93
N ARG A 698 32.59 -1.93 29.02
CA ARG A 698 33.09 -1.74 27.64
C ARG A 698 32.18 -0.84 26.80
N SER A 699 30.83 -0.94 26.97
CA SER A 699 29.88 -0.14 26.22
C SER A 699 30.05 1.38 26.35
N ARG A 700 30.83 1.83 27.34
CA ARG A 700 31.13 3.25 27.57
C ARG A 700 32.23 3.80 26.66
N TYR A 701 33.03 2.94 26.04
CA TYR A 701 34.27 3.32 25.35
C TYR A 701 34.36 2.81 23.91
N ILE A 702 33.43 1.96 23.48
CA ILE A 702 33.40 1.32 22.17
C ILE A 702 32.18 1.84 21.41
N HIS A 703 32.31 2.11 20.12
CA HIS A 703 31.17 2.48 19.26
C HIS A 703 30.10 1.39 19.28
N LEU A 704 28.85 1.75 19.25
CA LEU A 704 27.73 0.84 19.41
C LEU A 704 27.74 -0.29 18.36
N ASN A 705 28.05 0.03 17.11
CA ASN A 705 28.16 -0.95 16.04
C ASN A 705 29.26 -2.00 16.32
N ASP A 706 30.43 -1.53 16.73
CA ASP A 706 31.59 -2.41 17.06
C ASP A 706 31.28 -3.24 18.29
N PHE A 707 30.61 -2.65 19.28
CA PHE A 707 30.20 -3.30 20.52
C PHE A 707 29.20 -4.43 20.25
N ILE A 708 28.19 -4.19 19.41
CA ILE A 708 27.20 -5.24 19.00
C ILE A 708 27.95 -6.37 18.31
N TRP A 709 28.86 -6.03 17.39
CA TRP A 709 29.62 -7.04 16.64
C TRP A 709 30.52 -7.86 17.55
N GLU A 710 31.22 -7.20 18.51
CA GLU A 710 32.06 -7.87 19.51
C GLU A 710 31.24 -8.88 20.33
N ILE A 711 30.07 -8.50 20.82
CA ILE A 711 29.14 -9.40 21.56
C ILE A 711 28.73 -10.60 20.69
N LEU A 712 28.33 -10.36 19.45
CA LEU A 712 27.87 -11.41 18.52
C LEU A 712 28.95 -12.50 18.32
N ILE A 713 30.22 -12.09 18.23
CA ILE A 713 31.36 -13.01 18.03
C ILE A 713 31.75 -13.67 19.37
N GLU A 714 31.87 -12.88 20.45
CA GLU A 714 32.26 -13.39 21.79
C GLU A 714 31.29 -14.46 22.30
N THR A 715 29.98 -14.29 22.02
CA THR A 715 28.93 -15.23 22.46
C THR A 715 28.71 -16.37 21.46
N ASN A 716 29.35 -16.34 20.29
CA ASN A 716 29.04 -17.20 19.14
C ASN A 716 27.60 -17.14 18.65
N TYR A 717 26.83 -16.14 19.07
CA TYR A 717 25.40 -16.00 18.73
C TYR A 717 25.19 -15.84 17.22
N TYR A 718 26.09 -15.11 16.54
CA TYR A 718 26.08 -14.96 15.10
C TYR A 718 26.13 -16.32 14.37
N TYR A 719 27.04 -17.20 14.83
CA TYR A 719 27.21 -18.53 14.21
C TYR A 719 26.03 -19.44 14.55
N PHE A 720 25.57 -19.38 15.80
CA PHE A 720 24.38 -20.13 16.25
C PHE A 720 23.17 -19.78 15.40
N ALA A 721 22.89 -18.48 15.19
CA ALA A 721 21.77 -18.00 14.36
C ALA A 721 21.86 -18.55 12.92
N GLY A 722 23.06 -18.70 12.40
CA GLY A 722 23.31 -19.28 11.08
C GLY A 722 22.98 -20.77 10.94
N LEU A 723 22.90 -21.49 12.05
CA LEU A 723 22.58 -22.94 12.09
C LEU A 723 21.07 -23.22 12.18
N LEU A 724 20.27 -22.17 12.48
CA LEU A 724 18.82 -22.29 12.60
C LEU A 724 18.15 -22.26 11.21
N PRO A 725 16.90 -22.70 11.09
CA PRO A 725 16.12 -22.49 9.86
C PRO A 725 16.20 -21.04 9.41
N SER A 726 16.34 -20.81 8.10
CA SER A 726 16.56 -19.48 7.50
C SER A 726 17.84 -18.78 8.02
N GLY A 727 18.87 -19.53 8.40
CA GLY A 727 20.08 -19.02 9.07
C GLY A 727 20.78 -17.87 8.34
N LYS A 728 20.83 -17.89 6.99
CA LYS A 728 21.42 -16.80 6.20
C LYS A 728 20.67 -15.48 6.41
N ILE A 729 19.34 -15.56 6.51
CA ILE A 729 18.49 -14.37 6.76
C ILE A 729 18.73 -13.86 8.17
N ARG A 730 18.76 -14.76 9.17
CA ARG A 730 19.03 -14.39 10.56
C ARG A 730 20.41 -13.73 10.72
N GLN A 731 21.43 -14.24 10.05
CA GLN A 731 22.76 -13.60 10.02
C GLN A 731 22.72 -12.23 9.34
N ALA A 732 21.96 -12.09 8.26
CA ALA A 732 21.78 -10.78 7.58
C ALA A 732 21.08 -9.77 8.52
N ASN A 733 20.05 -10.22 9.27
CA ASN A 733 19.35 -9.41 10.27
C ASN A 733 20.32 -8.91 11.35
N LEU A 734 21.17 -9.79 11.87
CA LEU A 734 22.16 -9.41 12.90
C LEU A 734 23.21 -8.42 12.37
N ARG A 735 23.63 -8.55 11.11
CA ARG A 735 24.51 -7.54 10.45
C ARG A 735 23.80 -6.20 10.33
N LEU A 736 22.55 -6.23 9.86
CA LEU A 736 21.73 -5.02 9.70
C LEU A 736 21.55 -4.28 11.04
N LEU A 737 21.47 -5.02 12.18
CA LEU A 737 21.41 -4.38 13.51
C LEU A 737 22.68 -3.56 13.79
N SER A 738 23.85 -4.08 13.45
CA SER A 738 25.12 -3.37 13.59
C SER A 738 25.17 -2.14 12.67
N ASP A 739 24.70 -2.28 11.42
CA ASP A 739 24.65 -1.16 10.45
C ASP A 739 23.69 -0.05 10.92
N LYS A 740 22.50 -0.41 11.43
CA LYS A 740 21.55 0.54 12.02
C LYS A 740 22.12 1.27 13.24
N ALA A 741 22.87 0.56 14.08
CA ALA A 741 23.56 1.15 15.23
C ALA A 741 24.63 2.17 14.77
N PHE A 742 25.36 1.88 13.71
CA PHE A 742 26.33 2.80 13.10
C PHE A 742 25.64 4.08 12.58
N GLU A 743 24.58 3.91 11.80
CA GLU A 743 23.80 5.04 11.27
C GLU A 743 23.25 5.92 12.41
N PHE A 744 22.72 5.28 13.44
CA PHE A 744 22.20 5.96 14.64
C PHE A 744 23.29 6.80 15.33
N GLU A 745 24.46 6.24 15.58
CA GLU A 745 25.57 6.98 16.21
C GLU A 745 26.01 8.17 15.35
N LYS A 746 26.13 7.97 14.05
CA LYS A 746 26.51 9.04 13.09
C LYS A 746 25.50 10.20 13.12
N THR A 747 24.22 9.88 13.22
CA THR A 747 23.14 10.88 13.29
C THR A 747 23.11 11.58 14.65
N SER A 748 23.23 10.87 15.76
CA SER A 748 23.21 11.44 17.12
C SER A 748 24.49 12.24 17.44
N MET A 749 25.63 11.93 16.88
CA MET A 749 26.88 12.71 17.03
C MET A 749 26.82 14.06 16.29
N SER A 750 26.13 14.16 15.27
CA SER A 750 25.96 15.46 14.58
C SER A 750 25.12 16.47 15.36
N UNK A 751 24.42 16.04 16.22
CA UNK A 751 23.62 16.88 17.05
C UNK A 751 24.23 17.15 18.39
N UNK A 752 25.14 16.39 18.67
CA UNK A 752 25.75 16.51 19.97
C UNK A 752 27.19 17.01 19.92
N UNK A 753 27.49 17.61 19.15
CA UNK A 753 28.84 18.10 19.00
C UNK A 753 29.32 18.96 20.13
N UNK A 754 28.59 19.10 21.05
CA UNK A 754 28.96 19.88 22.16
C UNK A 754 29.04 19.19 23.50
N UNK A 755 28.60 18.15 23.68
CA UNK A 755 28.61 17.52 25.00
C UNK A 755 29.36 16.23 24.96
N UNK A 756 30.53 16.30 25.01
CA UNK A 756 31.40 15.13 24.93
C UNK A 756 31.29 14.30 26.13
N UNK A 757 31.43 13.35 26.32
CA UNK A 757 31.76 12.36 27.27
C UNK A 757 30.66 11.66 27.97
N UNK A 758 29.80 11.51 27.84
CA UNK A 758 28.78 10.68 28.47
C UNK A 758 27.88 10.00 27.47
N UNK A 759 28.26 10.07 26.38
CA UNK A 759 27.54 9.68 25.26
C UNK A 759 27.31 8.19 25.01
N UNK A 760 28.03 7.39 25.25
CA UNK A 760 27.88 6.02 24.91
C UNK A 760 26.82 5.27 25.68
N UNK A 761 26.59 5.57 26.78
CA UNK A 761 25.54 5.06 27.58
C UNK A 761 24.19 5.68 27.27
N UNK A 762 24.19 6.76 26.98
CA UNK A 762 23.06 7.45 26.49
C UNK A 762 22.71 7.04 25.11
N UNK A 763 23.56 6.71 24.45
CA UNK A 763 23.39 6.16 23.16
C UNK A 763 22.74 4.78 23.13
N UNK A 764 22.90 4.10 23.99
CA UNK A 764 22.26 2.84 24.10
C UNK A 764 20.85 2.92 24.58
N UNK A 765 20.62 3.74 25.33
CA UNK A 765 19.33 4.01 25.87
C UNK A 765 18.46 4.63 24.83
N GLN A 766 18.90 5.51 24.10
CA GLN A 766 18.19 6.17 22.99
C GLN A 766 17.97 5.21 21.80
N PHE A 767 18.97 4.49 21.45
CA PHE A 767 18.84 3.47 20.40
C PHE A 767 17.73 2.45 20.75
N LEU A 768 17.76 1.97 21.98
CA LEU A 768 16.75 1.00 22.46
C LEU A 768 15.34 1.63 22.52
N GLU A 769 15.26 2.90 22.87
CA GLU A 769 14.00 3.64 22.89
C GLU A 769 13.43 3.78 21.47
N ILE A 770 14.27 4.13 20.53
CA ILE A 770 13.87 4.23 19.10
C ILE A 770 13.45 2.84 18.57
N CYS A 771 14.24 1.80 18.85
CA CYS A 771 13.85 0.43 18.48
C CYS A 771 12.52 0.00 19.12
N GLY A 772 12.28 0.43 20.37
CA GLY A 772 11.04 0.15 21.10
C GLY A 772 9.85 0.95 20.59
N LYS A 773 10.06 2.20 20.21
CA LYS A 773 9.01 3.03 19.59
C LYS A 773 8.64 2.47 18.21
N THR A 774 9.62 2.14 17.37
CA THR A 774 9.40 1.49 16.06
C THR A 774 8.57 0.20 16.21
N GLN A 775 8.81 -0.57 17.28
CA GLN A 775 8.08 -1.79 17.59
C GLN A 775 6.60 -1.52 17.97
N ARG A 776 6.29 -0.39 18.59
CA ARG A 776 4.91 0.00 18.93
C ARG A 776 4.13 0.52 17.72
N PHE A 777 4.81 1.12 16.74
CA PHE A 777 4.19 1.61 15.51
C PHE A 777 3.80 0.49 14.53
N ILE A 778 4.36 -0.70 14.68
CA ILE A 778 4.09 -1.85 13.80
C ILE A 778 2.93 -2.71 14.34
N ARG A 779 2.50 -2.49 15.59
CA ARG A 779 1.33 -3.14 16.20
C ARG A 779 0.04 -2.35 16.01
#